data_a5a853b7027273f231d4a9d9d2ed57aa
#
_entry.id   a5a853b7027273f231d4a9d9d2ed57aa
#
_cell.length_a   1.000
_cell.length_b   1.000
_cell.length_c   1.000
_cell.angle_alpha   90.00
_cell.angle_beta   90.00
_cell.angle_gamma   90.00
#
_symmetry.space_group_name_H-M   'P 1'
#
loop_
_entity.id
_entity.type
_entity.pdbx_description
1 polymer ?
#
loop_
_entity_poly.entity_id
_entity_poly.type
_entity_poly.pdbx_seq_one_letter_code
_entity_poly.pdbx_strand_id
1 'polypeptide(L)'
;VTGGRTGDRTRRTRARAAAPVAALLAATLSACATVPSGGAVTQGSGSGDTGDPNGSYVRMLPAGPQPGVGEEGLVRGFLKGMGSFEDDHGTAREYLVPDRQADWEPDGRVLVYENLDAVAVDAEPGDDGTTATVRMRSTRVATIDADGQYLPSDPGEMIDISFELVRAADGEWRISELPDQLILSRRDVDLAYRPLNLYFFNRDRGSLVPDPVFLPVSGDDLADRLVTMLTSGPTDWLAPAVDTAFGADARADVAVESGRVTVDLSGVPGGAEARYGMSAQLVWTLRQLPEVEELVLLIDGEEVDAPGGGEDLLTAGGWDAVNPSGAAGDLSAYFVRDSQVWSLDPGRQDSRPQETRVEGAPGVGDTPLEAHAVSLDEERVAGIRAGGGEVVVARAEDGSAYTAVLSGGDYAALSWDAYGNLWVAEDVGADAPAAEEAEDAESADDDTERGSDPEPGGDREDAERVGTRLWLVRNGAEPVEVAAPELAERRVAGLRMSRDGTRLAAVVEDPEQEEDADGRLYVGRVVFSDGGVSASGLLPLARELSDVSDVAWRGGDQLVVLGRKEGGADQGFLVSLDGSTETSSAGAPSGADMVGVSAAPGRPLLSSSEDDQIWMTNDRISWQRAGDGTNPVYPG
;
A
#
# COMPACT_ATOMS: atom_id res chain seq x y z
N VAL A 1 36.37 49.93 -43.72
CA VAL A 1 36.88 51.29 -43.54
C VAL A 1 36.89 51.58 -42.05
N THR A 2 38.08 51.44 -41.51
CA THR A 2 38.82 52.35 -40.62
C THR A 2 38.07 52.73 -39.33
N GLY A 3 38.58 52.54 -38.18
CA GLY A 3 39.89 52.78 -37.56
C GLY A 3 39.59 53.34 -36.18
N GLY A 4 40.20 53.06 -35.14
CA GLY A 4 41.50 53.22 -34.66
C GLY A 4 41.39 53.54 -33.15
N ARG A 5 42.10 52.80 -32.31
CA ARG A 5 43.24 53.28 -31.47
C ARG A 5 42.96 54.52 -30.60
N THR A 6 43.25 54.53 -29.32
CA THR A 6 44.41 54.53 -28.49
C THR A 6 43.98 54.91 -27.08
N GLY A 7 44.48 54.42 -26.02
CA GLY A 7 45.79 54.56 -25.35
C GLY A 7 45.54 55.14 -23.98
N ASP A 8 45.98 54.62 -23.00
CA ASP A 8 47.24 54.48 -22.32
C ASP A 8 47.28 55.19 -20.95
N ARG A 9 47.85 54.50 -19.99
CA ARG A 9 48.74 54.98 -18.90
C ARG A 9 48.21 55.54 -17.58
N THR A 10 48.50 54.70 -16.66
CA THR A 10 49.29 54.97 -15.43
C THR A 10 48.67 55.80 -14.32
N ARG A 11 48.66 55.28 -13.13
CA ARG A 11 49.60 55.58 -12.05
C ARG A 11 49.44 54.70 -10.81
N ARG A 12 50.52 54.08 -10.49
CA ARG A 12 50.91 53.60 -9.16
C ARG A 12 50.84 54.73 -8.13
N THR A 13 50.44 54.44 -6.90
CA THR A 13 51.29 54.53 -5.72
C THR A 13 50.52 54.44 -4.41
N ARG A 14 51.13 53.68 -3.51
CA ARG A 14 51.17 53.82 -2.03
C ARG A 14 49.86 53.58 -1.25
N ALA A 15 49.87 52.91 -0.16
CA ALA A 15 50.88 52.44 0.77
C ALA A 15 50.34 51.48 1.78
N ARG A 16 51.05 50.51 2.10
CA ARG A 16 51.44 50.03 3.44
C ARG A 16 50.77 50.71 4.63
N ALA A 17 50.19 49.81 5.51
CA ALA A 17 50.02 49.93 6.95
C ALA A 17 48.57 49.70 7.41
N ALA A 18 48.14 48.42 7.44
CA ALA A 18 47.04 47.96 8.32
C ALA A 18 47.08 46.44 8.41
N ALA A 19 48.14 45.85 8.86
CA ALA A 19 48.23 44.45 9.19
C ALA A 19 49.02 44.29 10.49
N PRO A 20 48.40 44.55 11.64
CA PRO A 20 48.46 43.58 12.72
C PRO A 20 47.23 43.53 13.64
N VAL A 21 46.09 44.12 13.31
CA VAL A 21 44.89 44.04 14.19
C VAL A 21 43.94 42.91 13.81
N ALA A 22 44.00 42.36 12.59
CA ALA A 22 43.19 41.25 12.15
C ALA A 22 43.66 39.85 12.65
N ALA A 23 44.90 39.76 13.19
CA ALA A 23 45.42 38.48 13.67
C ALA A 23 45.09 38.17 15.15
N LEU A 24 44.57 39.12 15.93
CA LEU A 24 44.20 38.92 17.33
C LEU A 24 42.72 38.64 17.56
N LEU A 25 41.82 38.82 16.57
CA LEU A 25 40.38 38.47 16.67
C LEU A 25 40.03 37.08 16.11
N ALA A 26 41.00 36.39 15.50
CA ALA A 26 40.81 35.03 14.99
C ALA A 26 41.17 33.91 15.99
N ALA A 27 41.66 34.25 17.18
CA ALA A 27 42.17 33.29 18.17
C ALA A 27 41.20 33.00 19.35
N THR A 28 39.99 33.57 19.37
CA THR A 28 39.05 33.39 20.51
C THR A 28 37.72 32.72 20.14
N LEU A 29 37.59 32.06 18.98
CA LEU A 29 36.40 31.31 18.58
C LEU A 29 36.70 29.81 18.35
N SER A 30 37.71 29.26 18.98
CA SER A 30 37.97 27.82 19.04
C SER A 30 37.49 27.27 20.39
N ALA A 31 36.22 27.46 20.74
CA ALA A 31 35.59 26.73 21.83
C ALA A 31 34.97 25.45 21.27
N CYS A 32 35.56 24.34 21.63
CA CYS A 32 35.26 22.97 21.33
C CYS A 32 33.77 22.63 21.46
N ALA A 33 33.11 22.37 20.34
CA ALA A 33 32.05 21.42 20.32
C ALA A 33 32.69 20.04 20.08
N THR A 34 33.01 19.32 21.13
CA THR A 34 33.30 17.90 21.05
C THR A 34 31.97 17.20 20.87
N VAL A 35 31.64 16.90 19.63
CA VAL A 35 30.66 15.85 19.31
C VAL A 35 31.35 14.54 19.71
N PRO A 36 30.75 13.72 20.57
CA PRO A 36 31.26 12.39 20.83
C PRO A 36 31.01 11.53 19.57
N SER A 37 31.99 11.42 18.72
CA SER A 37 32.04 10.44 17.65
C SER A 37 32.69 9.16 18.20
N GLY A 38 31.96 8.39 18.95
CA GLY A 38 32.40 7.11 19.47
C GLY A 38 31.61 5.97 18.91
N GLY A 39 32.07 5.44 17.81
CA GLY A 39 31.68 4.15 17.25
C GLY A 39 32.81 3.69 16.33
N ALA A 40 33.28 2.45 16.49
CA ALA A 40 34.27 1.89 15.60
C ALA A 40 33.64 1.66 14.22
N VAL A 41 34.20 2.29 13.19
CA VAL A 41 33.86 2.00 11.80
C VAL A 41 34.58 0.70 11.41
N THR A 42 33.85 -0.41 11.35
CA THR A 42 34.35 -1.63 10.75
C THR A 42 33.96 -1.67 9.28
N GLN A 43 34.95 -1.58 8.39
CA GLN A 43 34.76 -1.91 6.98
C GLN A 43 34.62 -3.43 6.87
N GLY A 44 33.45 -3.91 6.48
CA GLY A 44 33.25 -5.29 6.07
C GLY A 44 34.04 -5.57 4.79
N SER A 45 34.93 -6.54 4.83
CA SER A 45 35.69 -6.99 3.66
C SER A 45 34.81 -7.89 2.81
N GLY A 46 34.02 -7.29 1.91
CA GLY A 46 33.37 -8.01 0.79
C GLY A 46 34.28 -7.91 -0.43
N SER A 47 34.86 -9.01 -0.86
CA SER A 47 35.57 -9.11 -2.13
C SER A 47 34.57 -9.31 -3.26
N GLY A 48 34.42 -8.28 -4.13
CA GLY A 48 33.60 -8.36 -5.34
C GLY A 48 33.42 -6.98 -5.96
N ASP A 49 34.37 -6.63 -6.82
CA ASP A 49 34.33 -5.42 -7.65
C ASP A 49 33.37 -5.64 -8.83
N THR A 50 32.11 -5.25 -8.70
CA THR A 50 31.20 -4.90 -9.81
C THR A 50 30.34 -3.74 -9.33
N GLY A 51 30.41 -2.63 -10.08
CA GLY A 51 29.80 -1.35 -9.71
C GLY A 51 28.32 -1.45 -9.36
N ASP A 52 28.06 -1.37 -8.08
CA ASP A 52 26.73 -1.33 -7.48
C ASP A 52 26.18 0.11 -7.63
N PRO A 53 25.01 0.30 -8.27
CA PRO A 53 24.34 1.60 -8.29
C PRO A 53 23.74 2.01 -6.93
N ASN A 54 23.73 1.13 -5.94
CA ASN A 54 23.39 1.43 -4.56
C ASN A 54 24.68 1.69 -3.77
N GLY A 55 25.00 2.96 -3.56
CA GLY A 55 26.19 3.39 -2.85
C GLY A 55 26.42 2.64 -1.53
N SER A 56 27.66 2.31 -1.27
CA SER A 56 28.13 1.63 -0.06
C SER A 56 27.44 2.15 1.19
N TYR A 57 26.51 1.34 1.71
CA TYR A 57 25.83 1.63 2.96
C TYR A 57 26.83 1.55 4.11
N VAL A 58 27.18 2.70 4.70
CA VAL A 58 28.01 2.73 5.91
C VAL A 58 27.13 2.37 7.11
N ARG A 59 27.09 1.11 7.45
CA ARG A 59 26.41 0.61 8.64
C ARG A 59 27.12 1.13 9.88
N MET A 60 26.55 2.11 10.56
CA MET A 60 27.01 2.53 11.88
C MET A 60 26.37 1.60 12.92
N LEU A 61 27.15 0.68 13.47
CA LEU A 61 26.71 -0.14 14.58
C LEU A 61 26.54 0.74 15.82
N PRO A 62 25.38 0.72 16.49
CA PRO A 62 25.23 1.41 17.77
C PRO A 62 26.15 0.77 18.80
N ALA A 63 26.63 1.60 19.72
CA ALA A 63 27.46 1.10 20.81
C ALA A 63 26.59 0.34 21.81
N GLY A 64 27.09 -0.74 22.39
CA GLY A 64 26.50 -1.41 23.55
C GLY A 64 26.37 -0.48 24.76
N PRO A 65 25.85 -0.99 25.91
CA PRO A 65 25.60 -0.19 27.10
C PRO A 65 26.90 0.47 27.60
N GLN A 66 26.85 1.81 27.77
CA GLN A 66 28.00 2.57 28.20
C GLN A 66 28.09 2.59 29.73
N PRO A 67 29.30 2.48 30.33
CA PRO A 67 29.46 2.54 31.79
C PRO A 67 28.93 3.85 32.38
N GLY A 68 28.18 3.76 33.47
CA GLY A 68 27.65 4.89 34.23
C GLY A 68 26.41 5.55 33.59
N VAL A 69 25.80 4.93 32.57
CA VAL A 69 24.53 5.40 32.01
C VAL A 69 23.40 5.17 32.98
N GLY A 70 22.55 6.18 33.20
CA GLY A 70 21.34 6.07 33.99
C GLY A 70 20.23 5.29 33.29
N GLU A 71 19.14 5.05 34.02
CA GLU A 71 18.00 4.19 33.65
C GLU A 71 17.39 4.58 32.30
N GLU A 72 17.04 5.86 32.13
CA GLU A 72 16.48 6.38 30.86
C GLU A 72 17.45 6.24 29.68
N GLY A 73 18.73 6.51 29.94
CA GLY A 73 19.79 6.41 28.93
C GLY A 73 20.01 4.97 28.48
N LEU A 74 19.86 3.99 29.39
CA LEU A 74 19.93 2.57 29.07
C LEU A 74 18.82 2.16 28.11
N VAL A 75 17.57 2.53 28.40
CA VAL A 75 16.43 2.20 27.53
C VAL A 75 16.53 2.89 26.18
N ARG A 76 16.94 4.16 26.10
CA ARG A 76 17.22 4.85 24.82
C ARG A 76 18.34 4.16 24.02
N GLY A 77 19.37 3.68 24.70
CA GLY A 77 20.44 2.90 24.09
C GLY A 77 19.96 1.57 23.55
N PHE A 78 19.10 0.88 24.30
CA PHE A 78 18.45 -0.37 23.89
C PHE A 78 17.58 -0.20 22.65
N LEU A 79 16.69 0.82 22.62
CA LEU A 79 15.86 1.14 21.44
C LEU A 79 16.72 1.39 20.19
N LYS A 80 17.83 2.11 20.37
CA LYS A 80 18.79 2.33 19.29
C LYS A 80 19.53 1.05 18.88
N GLY A 81 19.79 0.15 19.84
CA GLY A 81 20.42 -1.16 19.61
C GLY A 81 19.52 -2.09 18.79
N MET A 82 18.20 -2.06 19.01
CA MET A 82 17.24 -2.83 18.21
C MET A 82 17.26 -2.44 16.74
N GLY A 83 17.50 -1.17 16.41
CA GLY A 83 17.63 -0.70 15.02
C GLY A 83 18.97 -1.04 14.36
N SER A 84 19.86 -1.82 14.98
CA SER A 84 21.18 -2.15 14.41
C SER A 84 21.13 -3.21 13.29
N PHE A 85 20.09 -4.01 13.22
CA PHE A 85 19.87 -5.09 12.24
C PHE A 85 21.10 -6.03 12.11
N GLU A 86 21.72 -6.31 13.24
CA GLU A 86 22.70 -7.36 13.36
C GLU A 86 21.99 -8.71 13.45
N ASP A 87 22.68 -9.77 13.01
CA ASP A 87 22.20 -11.11 13.21
C ASP A 87 21.87 -11.32 14.70
N ASP A 88 20.69 -11.83 14.98
CA ASP A 88 20.20 -12.10 16.34
C ASP A 88 20.18 -10.89 17.30
N HIS A 89 20.15 -9.65 16.78
CA HIS A 89 20.09 -8.40 17.56
C HIS A 89 21.17 -8.30 18.68
N GLY A 90 22.40 -8.75 18.37
CA GLY A 90 23.50 -8.89 19.33
C GLY A 90 23.73 -7.66 20.19
N THR A 91 23.80 -6.46 19.60
CA THR A 91 23.97 -5.19 20.32
C THR A 91 22.81 -4.91 21.28
N ALA A 92 21.55 -5.19 20.92
CA ALA A 92 20.40 -5.00 21.80
C ALA A 92 20.45 -5.98 22.98
N ARG A 93 20.83 -7.23 22.76
CA ARG A 93 20.95 -8.25 23.81
C ARG A 93 21.96 -7.87 24.89
N GLU A 94 23.02 -7.09 24.59
CA GLU A 94 23.99 -6.59 25.59
C GLU A 94 23.36 -5.70 26.68
N TYR A 95 22.20 -5.10 26.42
CA TYR A 95 21.45 -4.27 27.38
C TYR A 95 20.63 -5.11 28.38
N LEU A 96 20.45 -6.41 28.11
CA LEU A 96 19.63 -7.32 28.91
C LEU A 96 20.45 -8.03 29.99
N VAL A 97 19.77 -8.52 31.02
CA VAL A 97 20.37 -9.46 31.97
C VAL A 97 20.70 -10.79 31.29
N PRO A 98 21.72 -11.57 31.77
CA PRO A 98 22.18 -12.77 31.07
C PRO A 98 21.09 -13.79 30.74
N ASP A 99 20.13 -13.99 31.63
CA ASP A 99 19.02 -14.95 31.41
C ASP A 99 18.11 -14.46 30.28
N ARG A 100 17.79 -13.15 30.24
CA ARG A 100 16.95 -12.58 29.15
C ARG A 100 17.70 -12.44 27.82
N GLN A 101 19.02 -12.37 27.80
CA GLN A 101 19.78 -12.39 26.56
C GLN A 101 19.52 -13.65 25.72
N ALA A 102 19.34 -14.79 26.39
CA ALA A 102 19.08 -16.07 25.72
C ALA A 102 17.59 -16.27 25.38
N ASP A 103 16.69 -15.78 26.24
CA ASP A 103 15.25 -16.08 26.16
C ASP A 103 14.43 -15.02 25.40
N TRP A 104 15.02 -13.87 25.07
CA TRP A 104 14.30 -12.81 24.34
C TRP A 104 14.11 -13.19 22.87
N GLU A 105 12.86 -13.30 22.44
CA GLU A 105 12.44 -13.67 21.10
C GLU A 105 11.76 -12.46 20.40
N PRO A 106 12.53 -11.57 19.72
CA PRO A 106 12.00 -10.35 19.12
C PRO A 106 11.28 -10.53 17.77
N ASP A 107 11.38 -11.72 17.14
CA ASP A 107 11.08 -11.90 15.72
C ASP A 107 9.59 -11.98 15.35
N GLY A 108 8.67 -11.91 16.34
CA GLY A 108 7.24 -12.14 16.08
C GLY A 108 6.46 -10.91 15.63
N ARG A 109 6.82 -9.72 16.10
CA ARG A 109 6.08 -8.47 15.82
C ARG A 109 7.02 -7.28 15.94
N VAL A 110 6.77 -6.25 15.11
CA VAL A 110 7.48 -4.97 15.19
C VAL A 110 6.49 -3.85 15.48
N LEU A 111 6.70 -3.13 16.58
CA LEU A 111 6.01 -1.85 16.81
C LEU A 111 6.84 -0.73 16.20
N VAL A 112 6.19 0.07 15.35
CA VAL A 112 6.84 1.19 14.66
C VAL A 112 6.42 2.50 15.31
N TYR A 113 7.40 3.27 15.83
CA TYR A 113 7.18 4.60 16.37
C TYR A 113 7.79 5.69 15.47
N GLU A 114 7.33 6.94 15.64
CA GLU A 114 7.67 8.04 14.72
C GLU A 114 9.19 8.31 14.65
N ASN A 115 9.80 8.70 15.76
CA ASN A 115 11.24 8.94 15.84
C ASN A 115 11.75 8.90 17.29
N LEU A 116 13.03 8.57 17.47
CA LEU A 116 13.64 8.37 18.79
C LEU A 116 13.71 9.67 19.63
N ASP A 117 13.82 10.83 18.99
CA ASP A 117 13.93 12.12 19.68
C ASP A 117 12.59 12.54 20.31
N ALA A 118 11.47 12.08 19.76
CA ALA A 118 10.12 12.33 20.27
C ALA A 118 9.68 11.31 21.34
N VAL A 119 10.47 10.27 21.61
CA VAL A 119 10.15 9.27 22.64
C VAL A 119 10.26 9.87 24.03
N ALA A 120 9.16 9.88 24.80
CA ALA A 120 9.18 10.17 26.22
C ALA A 120 9.63 8.92 26.98
N VAL A 121 10.64 9.06 27.80
CA VAL A 121 11.18 8.00 28.67
C VAL A 121 11.23 8.54 30.09
N ASP A 122 10.46 7.92 30.98
CA ASP A 122 10.36 8.33 32.39
C ASP A 122 10.80 7.15 33.27
N ALA A 123 11.75 7.40 34.18
CA ALA A 123 12.25 6.39 35.13
C ALA A 123 11.65 6.57 36.53
N GLU A 124 11.13 5.50 37.09
CA GLU A 124 10.67 5.41 38.45
C GLU A 124 11.62 4.47 39.26
N PRO A 125 12.52 5.01 40.09
CA PRO A 125 13.42 4.20 40.89
C PRO A 125 12.66 3.39 41.94
N GLY A 126 13.04 2.12 42.14
CA GLY A 126 12.54 1.31 43.25
C GLY A 126 13.09 1.75 44.59
N ASP A 127 12.40 1.37 45.67
CA ASP A 127 12.71 1.78 47.04
C ASP A 127 14.10 1.34 47.52
N ASP A 128 14.66 0.30 46.94
CA ASP A 128 15.95 -0.29 47.31
C ASP A 128 17.16 0.32 46.55
N GLY A 129 16.89 1.15 45.52
CA GLY A 129 17.91 1.74 44.65
C GLY A 129 18.65 0.73 43.74
N THR A 130 18.18 -0.53 43.70
CA THR A 130 18.74 -1.61 42.86
C THR A 130 17.80 -2.03 41.76
N THR A 131 16.56 -1.56 41.78
CA THR A 131 15.53 -1.77 40.75
C THR A 131 15.01 -0.44 40.24
N ALA A 132 14.48 -0.41 39.03
CA ALA A 132 13.77 0.73 38.44
C ALA A 132 12.80 0.26 37.36
N THR A 133 11.66 0.93 37.25
CA THR A 133 10.75 0.78 36.13
C THR A 133 10.92 1.96 35.20
N VAL A 134 11.16 1.72 33.92
CA VAL A 134 11.29 2.76 32.89
C VAL A 134 10.13 2.65 31.91
N ARG A 135 9.35 3.71 31.81
CA ARG A 135 8.19 3.79 30.92
C ARG A 135 8.53 4.57 29.67
N MET A 136 8.32 3.93 28.51
CA MET A 136 8.45 4.53 27.20
C MET A 136 7.08 4.87 26.63
N ARG A 137 6.92 6.12 26.16
CA ARG A 137 5.71 6.56 25.44
C ARG A 137 6.10 7.25 24.13
N SER A 138 5.38 6.89 23.06
CA SER A 138 5.57 7.48 21.74
C SER A 138 4.30 7.33 20.89
N THR A 139 4.16 8.10 19.83
CA THR A 139 3.12 7.88 18.83
C THR A 139 3.41 6.58 18.07
N ARG A 140 2.42 5.70 17.97
CA ARG A 140 2.48 4.50 17.12
C ARG A 140 2.19 4.89 15.67
N VAL A 141 3.07 4.48 14.78
CA VAL A 141 2.92 4.71 13.33
C VAL A 141 2.30 3.51 12.65
N ALA A 142 2.79 2.32 13.02
CA ALA A 142 2.35 1.06 12.44
C ALA A 142 2.72 -0.12 13.35
N THR A 143 2.24 -1.28 12.96
CA THR A 143 2.72 -2.58 13.42
C THR A 143 3.05 -3.43 12.19
N ILE A 144 4.22 -4.11 12.19
CA ILE A 144 4.45 -5.23 11.27
C ILE A 144 4.15 -6.49 12.07
N ASP A 145 3.20 -7.27 11.60
CA ASP A 145 2.78 -8.50 12.31
C ASP A 145 3.73 -9.69 12.03
N ALA A 146 3.39 -10.85 12.56
CA ALA A 146 4.19 -12.06 12.39
C ALA A 146 4.23 -12.56 10.93
N ASP A 147 3.23 -12.24 10.13
CA ASP A 147 3.15 -12.56 8.71
C ASP A 147 3.89 -11.53 7.84
N GLY A 148 4.49 -10.51 8.47
CA GLY A 148 5.18 -9.43 7.78
C GLY A 148 4.25 -8.35 7.23
N GLN A 149 2.96 -8.37 7.51
CA GLN A 149 2.01 -7.36 7.03
C GLN A 149 2.21 -6.03 7.78
N TYR A 150 2.36 -4.94 7.03
CA TYR A 150 2.45 -3.61 7.60
C TYR A 150 1.05 -3.03 7.82
N LEU A 151 0.69 -2.83 9.08
CA LEU A 151 -0.62 -2.34 9.52
C LEU A 151 -0.48 -0.91 10.06
N PRO A 152 -0.86 0.12 9.30
CA PRO A 152 -0.81 1.50 9.76
C PRO A 152 -1.71 1.71 10.99
N SER A 153 -1.22 2.47 11.98
CA SER A 153 -1.97 2.83 13.19
C SER A 153 -2.89 4.02 12.99
N ASP A 154 -3.93 4.13 13.79
CA ASP A 154 -4.80 5.30 13.77
C ASP A 154 -4.06 6.57 14.23
N PRO A 155 -4.42 7.76 13.70
CA PRO A 155 -3.81 9.01 14.10
C PRO A 155 -3.92 9.23 15.61
N GLY A 156 -2.79 9.52 16.26
CA GLY A 156 -2.74 9.74 17.71
C GLY A 156 -2.69 8.49 18.56
N GLU A 157 -2.67 7.29 17.99
CA GLU A 157 -2.48 6.07 18.73
C GLU A 157 -1.10 6.04 19.40
N MET A 158 -1.06 5.61 20.67
CA MET A 158 0.15 5.70 21.49
C MET A 158 0.71 4.32 21.82
N ILE A 159 2.04 4.22 21.75
CA ILE A 159 2.80 3.14 22.39
C ILE A 159 3.01 3.54 23.85
N ASP A 160 2.77 2.61 24.77
CA ASP A 160 3.04 2.76 26.20
C ASP A 160 3.62 1.42 26.71
N ILE A 161 4.94 1.39 26.93
CA ILE A 161 5.69 0.18 27.26
C ILE A 161 6.53 0.44 28.50
N SER A 162 6.54 -0.53 29.42
CA SER A 162 7.38 -0.51 30.61
C SER A 162 8.51 -1.53 30.51
N PHE A 163 9.69 -1.14 30.95
CA PHE A 163 10.88 -1.97 31.08
C PHE A 163 11.25 -2.05 32.53
N GLU A 164 11.46 -3.27 33.04
CA GLU A 164 12.00 -3.44 34.39
C GLU A 164 13.52 -3.54 34.35
N LEU A 165 14.19 -2.75 35.16
CA LEU A 165 15.63 -2.67 35.24
C LEU A 165 16.13 -3.14 36.58
N VAL A 166 17.27 -3.80 36.55
CA VAL A 166 18.01 -4.20 37.76
C VAL A 166 19.46 -3.75 37.68
N ARG A 167 20.04 -3.43 38.80
CA ARG A 167 21.47 -3.12 38.89
C ARG A 167 22.26 -4.43 39.02
N ALA A 168 23.08 -4.71 37.99
CA ALA A 168 23.91 -5.91 37.94
C ALA A 168 25.07 -5.86 38.98
N ALA A 169 25.80 -6.96 39.14
CA ALA A 169 26.89 -7.07 40.12
C ALA A 169 28.06 -6.10 39.86
N ASP A 170 28.22 -5.61 38.63
CA ASP A 170 29.18 -4.58 38.24
C ASP A 170 28.73 -3.15 38.63
N GLY A 171 27.50 -3.01 39.14
CA GLY A 171 26.90 -1.72 39.48
C GLY A 171 26.19 -1.01 38.35
N GLU A 172 26.21 -1.57 37.13
CA GLU A 172 25.55 -1.03 35.93
C GLU A 172 24.10 -1.53 35.83
N TRP A 173 23.26 -0.72 35.19
CA TRP A 173 21.88 -1.09 34.91
C TRP A 173 21.76 -2.11 33.75
N ARG A 174 20.81 -3.04 33.87
CA ARG A 174 20.40 -3.97 32.80
C ARG A 174 18.89 -4.15 32.81
N ILE A 175 18.30 -4.38 31.65
CA ILE A 175 16.87 -4.68 31.52
C ILE A 175 16.65 -6.14 31.91
N SER A 176 15.75 -6.37 32.86
CA SER A 176 15.35 -7.70 33.34
C SER A 176 14.02 -8.18 32.79
N GLU A 177 13.10 -7.25 32.45
CA GLU A 177 11.81 -7.56 31.83
C GLU A 177 11.51 -6.57 30.70
N LEU A 178 11.05 -7.11 29.59
CA LEU A 178 10.67 -6.38 28.38
C LEU A 178 9.69 -7.23 27.56
N PRO A 179 8.89 -6.64 26.64
CA PRO A 179 8.05 -7.42 25.74
C PRO A 179 8.88 -8.16 24.67
N ASP A 180 8.41 -9.34 24.26
CA ASP A 180 9.01 -10.16 23.20
C ASP A 180 8.54 -9.63 21.83
N GLN A 181 9.12 -8.51 21.40
CA GLN A 181 8.86 -7.85 20.11
C GLN A 181 9.94 -6.82 19.82
N LEU A 182 10.09 -6.45 18.56
CA LEU A 182 10.91 -5.30 18.18
C LEU A 182 10.14 -3.98 18.35
N ILE A 183 10.87 -2.93 18.72
CA ILE A 183 10.35 -1.57 18.83
C ILE A 183 11.29 -0.67 18.00
N LEU A 184 10.87 -0.33 16.80
CA LEU A 184 11.71 0.36 15.81
C LEU A 184 11.16 1.74 15.48
N SER A 185 12.04 2.69 15.19
CA SER A 185 11.59 3.95 14.60
C SER A 185 11.18 3.74 13.13
N ARG A 186 10.30 4.60 12.60
CA ARG A 186 9.97 4.63 11.17
C ARG A 186 11.24 4.61 10.31
N ARG A 187 12.22 5.44 10.67
CA ARG A 187 13.50 5.50 9.97
C ARG A 187 14.26 4.17 9.99
N ASP A 188 14.23 3.43 11.10
CA ASP A 188 14.89 2.13 11.18
C ASP A 188 14.20 1.13 10.24
N VAL A 189 12.86 1.14 10.20
CA VAL A 189 12.08 0.32 9.26
C VAL A 189 12.40 0.69 7.81
N ASP A 190 12.36 1.97 7.43
CA ASP A 190 12.67 2.44 6.08
C ASP A 190 14.09 2.05 5.62
N LEU A 191 15.04 1.95 6.55
CA LEU A 191 16.42 1.60 6.25
C LEU A 191 16.69 0.09 6.17
N ALA A 192 15.93 -0.71 6.89
CA ALA A 192 16.27 -2.11 7.11
C ALA A 192 15.19 -3.09 6.69
N TYR A 193 14.00 -2.64 6.38
CA TYR A 193 12.94 -3.47 5.83
C TYR A 193 12.71 -3.14 4.37
N ARG A 194 12.30 -4.14 3.63
CA ARG A 194 11.95 -4.01 2.21
C ARG A 194 10.53 -4.50 2.03
N PRO A 195 9.64 -3.67 1.45
CA PRO A 195 8.34 -4.16 1.00
C PRO A 195 8.56 -5.08 -0.20
N LEU A 196 8.04 -6.30 -0.13
CA LEU A 196 8.12 -7.33 -1.15
C LEU A 196 6.76 -7.99 -1.28
N ASN A 197 6.47 -8.57 -2.42
CA ASN A 197 5.21 -9.26 -2.66
C ASN A 197 5.41 -10.78 -2.66
N LEU A 198 4.62 -11.51 -1.90
CA LEU A 198 4.33 -12.90 -2.16
C LEU A 198 3.24 -12.96 -3.23
N TYR A 199 3.23 -13.99 -4.07
CA TYR A 199 2.23 -14.08 -5.14
C TYR A 199 1.40 -15.35 -5.01
N PHE A 200 0.08 -15.17 -4.92
CA PHE A 200 -0.91 -16.24 -4.80
C PHE A 200 -1.89 -16.18 -5.97
N PHE A 201 -2.63 -17.24 -6.23
CA PHE A 201 -3.59 -17.24 -7.31
C PHE A 201 -4.93 -16.66 -6.88
N ASN A 202 -5.60 -15.94 -7.78
CA ASN A 202 -7.00 -15.66 -7.63
C ASN A 202 -7.83 -16.96 -7.79
N ARG A 203 -9.13 -16.89 -7.48
CA ARG A 203 -10.04 -18.04 -7.40
C ARG A 203 -10.03 -18.96 -8.64
N ASP A 204 -9.98 -18.42 -9.83
CA ASP A 204 -10.00 -19.17 -11.10
C ASP A 204 -8.60 -19.51 -11.61
N ARG A 205 -7.57 -19.15 -10.87
CA ARG A 205 -6.15 -19.30 -11.20
C ARG A 205 -5.73 -18.64 -12.51
N GLY A 206 -6.50 -17.65 -12.95
CA GLY A 206 -6.22 -16.87 -14.15
C GLY A 206 -5.20 -15.75 -13.94
N SER A 207 -4.98 -15.31 -12.70
CA SER A 207 -4.05 -14.24 -12.36
C SER A 207 -3.40 -14.49 -11.01
N LEU A 208 -2.19 -13.97 -10.83
CA LEU A 208 -1.55 -13.89 -9.53
C LEU A 208 -1.96 -12.59 -8.82
N VAL A 209 -2.05 -12.66 -7.51
CA VAL A 209 -2.42 -11.59 -6.60
C VAL A 209 -1.22 -11.30 -5.70
N PRO A 210 -0.69 -10.08 -5.68
CA PRO A 210 0.38 -9.72 -4.77
C PRO A 210 -0.14 -9.57 -3.34
N ASP A 211 0.59 -10.16 -2.42
CA ASP A 211 0.42 -10.12 -0.97
C ASP A 211 1.65 -9.43 -0.36
N PRO A 212 1.58 -8.13 -0.05
CA PRO A 212 2.73 -7.36 0.37
C PRO A 212 3.17 -7.72 1.79
N VAL A 213 4.47 -7.96 1.95
CA VAL A 213 5.13 -8.24 3.23
C VAL A 213 6.38 -7.40 3.41
N PHE A 214 6.70 -7.02 4.63
CA PHE A 214 7.89 -6.28 5.02
C PHE A 214 8.93 -7.24 5.60
N LEU A 215 10.04 -7.41 4.93
CA LEU A 215 11.12 -8.28 5.38
C LEU A 215 12.38 -7.50 5.69
N PRO A 216 13.09 -7.86 6.78
CA PRO A 216 14.39 -7.24 7.08
C PRO A 216 15.41 -7.65 6.02
N VAL A 217 16.16 -6.65 5.49
CA VAL A 217 17.22 -6.85 4.48
C VAL A 217 18.57 -7.28 5.06
N SER A 218 18.60 -7.77 6.29
CA SER A 218 19.81 -8.27 6.93
C SER A 218 20.10 -9.69 6.46
N GLY A 219 21.26 -9.89 5.85
CA GLY A 219 21.75 -11.22 5.45
C GLY A 219 21.54 -11.58 3.98
N ASP A 220 22.13 -12.71 3.57
CA ASP A 220 22.09 -13.27 2.20
C ASP A 220 20.86 -14.19 1.99
N ASP A 221 19.93 -14.23 2.94
CA ASP A 221 18.84 -15.21 3.07
C ASP A 221 17.44 -14.65 2.72
N LEU A 222 17.38 -13.47 2.07
CA LEU A 222 16.08 -12.86 1.70
C LEU A 222 15.27 -13.75 0.74
N ALA A 223 15.94 -14.43 -0.20
CA ALA A 223 15.28 -15.37 -1.10
C ALA A 223 14.75 -16.60 -0.35
N ASP A 224 15.50 -17.12 0.61
CA ASP A 224 15.07 -18.24 1.46
C ASP A 224 13.84 -17.87 2.29
N ARG A 225 13.86 -16.70 2.94
CA ARG A 225 12.72 -16.19 3.71
C ARG A 225 11.47 -16.04 2.84
N LEU A 226 11.60 -15.43 1.64
CA LEU A 226 10.47 -15.27 0.72
C LEU A 226 9.88 -16.62 0.29
N VAL A 227 10.72 -17.59 -0.04
CA VAL A 227 10.26 -18.93 -0.43
C VAL A 227 9.61 -19.64 0.74
N THR A 228 10.18 -19.53 1.94
CA THR A 228 9.60 -20.10 3.16
C THR A 228 8.23 -19.51 3.47
N MET A 229 8.08 -18.19 3.39
CA MET A 229 6.77 -17.52 3.59
C MET A 229 5.78 -17.90 2.50
N LEU A 230 6.21 -17.91 1.23
CA LEU A 230 5.35 -18.30 0.10
C LEU A 230 4.80 -19.71 0.25
N THR A 231 5.64 -20.67 0.69
CA THR A 231 5.23 -22.06 0.91
C THR A 231 4.38 -22.25 2.17
N SER A 232 4.51 -21.35 3.14
CA SER A 232 3.68 -21.33 4.35
C SER A 232 2.26 -20.84 4.09
N GLY A 233 2.04 -20.04 3.04
CA GLY A 233 0.74 -19.53 2.62
C GLY A 233 0.63 -18.00 2.63
N PRO A 234 -0.53 -17.47 2.22
CA PRO A 234 -0.80 -16.03 2.24
C PRO A 234 -0.95 -15.48 3.66
N THR A 235 -0.80 -14.15 3.79
CA THR A 235 -1.10 -13.46 5.04
C THR A 235 -2.55 -13.73 5.46
N ASP A 236 -2.83 -13.66 6.76
CA ASP A 236 -4.18 -13.86 7.32
C ASP A 236 -5.22 -12.93 6.67
N TRP A 237 -4.79 -11.74 6.25
CA TRP A 237 -5.66 -10.80 5.57
C TRP A 237 -6.07 -11.29 4.18
N LEU A 238 -5.15 -11.80 3.37
CA LEU A 238 -5.43 -12.20 1.98
C LEU A 238 -5.90 -13.65 1.85
N ALA A 239 -5.58 -14.53 2.80
CA ALA A 239 -5.86 -15.97 2.77
C ALA A 239 -7.30 -16.36 2.36
N PRO A 240 -8.37 -15.66 2.80
CA PRO A 240 -9.73 -16.02 2.39
C PRO A 240 -10.06 -15.78 0.91
N ALA A 241 -9.25 -14.95 0.21
CA ALA A 241 -9.54 -14.47 -1.15
C ALA A 241 -8.69 -15.15 -2.25
N VAL A 242 -7.67 -15.91 -1.87
CA VAL A 242 -6.68 -16.46 -2.81
C VAL A 242 -6.43 -17.94 -2.60
N ASP A 243 -5.82 -18.56 -3.61
CA ASP A 243 -5.39 -19.95 -3.62
C ASP A 243 -3.88 -20.07 -3.78
N THR A 244 -3.29 -21.16 -3.27
CA THR A 244 -1.89 -21.50 -3.51
C THR A 244 -1.75 -22.80 -4.31
N ALA A 245 -0.69 -22.90 -5.13
CA ALA A 245 -0.34 -24.13 -5.81
C ALA A 245 0.43 -25.10 -4.90
N PHE A 246 0.96 -24.62 -3.77
CA PHE A 246 1.61 -25.42 -2.75
C PHE A 246 0.56 -26.14 -1.89
N GLY A 247 0.84 -27.38 -1.51
CA GLY A 247 -0.02 -28.10 -0.57
C GLY A 247 0.25 -27.68 0.88
N ALA A 248 -0.65 -28.01 1.79
CA ALA A 248 -0.51 -27.69 3.21
C ALA A 248 0.74 -28.34 3.88
N ASP A 249 1.26 -29.42 3.30
CA ASP A 249 2.46 -30.12 3.79
C ASP A 249 3.73 -29.68 3.06
N ALA A 250 3.66 -28.66 2.19
CA ALA A 250 4.78 -28.17 1.39
C ALA A 250 5.94 -27.69 2.29
N ARG A 251 7.15 -28.06 1.89
CA ARG A 251 8.39 -27.59 2.51
C ARG A 251 9.38 -27.23 1.42
N ALA A 252 10.16 -26.22 1.65
CA ALA A 252 11.23 -25.78 0.76
C ALA A 252 12.57 -25.85 1.47
N ASP A 253 13.59 -26.31 0.76
CA ASP A 253 15.00 -26.15 1.11
C ASP A 253 15.62 -25.25 0.04
N VAL A 254 16.21 -24.13 0.46
CA VAL A 254 16.67 -23.09 -0.46
C VAL A 254 18.18 -22.93 -0.36
N ALA A 255 18.86 -23.03 -1.48
CA ALA A 255 20.29 -22.73 -1.58
C ALA A 255 20.51 -21.53 -2.51
N VAL A 256 21.29 -20.56 -2.04
CA VAL A 256 21.64 -19.35 -2.82
C VAL A 256 23.13 -19.34 -3.09
N GLU A 257 23.54 -19.42 -4.35
CA GLU A 257 24.95 -19.42 -4.76
C GLU A 257 25.17 -18.49 -5.96
N SER A 258 25.84 -17.37 -5.74
CA SER A 258 26.24 -16.43 -6.80
C SER A 258 25.10 -16.01 -7.75
N GLY A 259 23.96 -15.63 -7.20
CA GLY A 259 22.79 -15.21 -7.98
C GLY A 259 21.88 -16.33 -8.47
N ARG A 260 22.29 -17.60 -8.29
CA ARG A 260 21.47 -18.77 -8.55
C ARG A 260 20.73 -19.17 -7.28
N VAL A 261 19.41 -19.24 -7.34
CA VAL A 261 18.54 -19.77 -6.29
C VAL A 261 18.06 -21.16 -6.70
N THR A 262 18.39 -22.14 -5.88
CA THR A 262 17.91 -23.53 -6.03
C THR A 262 16.87 -23.78 -4.95
N VAL A 263 15.64 -24.11 -5.35
CA VAL A 263 14.53 -24.42 -4.45
C VAL A 263 14.18 -25.89 -4.58
N ASP A 264 14.39 -26.68 -3.52
CA ASP A 264 13.99 -28.09 -3.45
C ASP A 264 12.69 -28.20 -2.65
N LEU A 265 11.59 -28.52 -3.34
CA LEU A 265 10.26 -28.66 -2.76
C LEU A 265 9.98 -30.11 -2.39
N SER A 266 9.38 -30.31 -1.23
CA SER A 266 8.88 -31.61 -0.78
C SER A 266 7.46 -31.51 -0.22
N GLY A 267 6.71 -32.60 -0.20
CA GLY A 267 5.32 -32.61 0.27
C GLY A 267 4.35 -31.85 -0.64
N VAL A 268 4.71 -31.63 -1.91
CA VAL A 268 3.94 -30.83 -2.86
C VAL A 268 3.03 -31.64 -3.77
N PRO A 269 1.94 -31.08 -4.30
CA PRO A 269 1.08 -31.77 -5.27
C PRO A 269 1.83 -32.12 -6.55
N GLY A 270 1.55 -33.31 -7.11
CA GLY A 270 2.11 -33.75 -8.38
C GLY A 270 1.30 -33.30 -9.60
N GLY A 271 1.95 -33.37 -10.78
CA GLY A 271 1.29 -33.08 -12.06
C GLY A 271 1.76 -31.79 -12.71
N ALA A 272 1.45 -31.62 -14.01
CA ALA A 272 1.94 -30.49 -14.80
C ALA A 272 1.31 -29.15 -14.36
N GLU A 273 0.03 -29.16 -14.02
CA GLU A 273 -0.69 -27.96 -13.56
C GLU A 273 -0.14 -27.45 -12.21
N ALA A 274 0.08 -28.37 -11.25
CA ALA A 274 0.67 -28.00 -9.97
C ALA A 274 2.09 -27.43 -10.14
N ARG A 275 2.91 -28.08 -10.98
CA ARG A 275 4.27 -27.58 -11.28
C ARG A 275 4.23 -26.19 -11.93
N TYR A 276 3.33 -25.97 -12.89
CA TYR A 276 3.15 -24.63 -13.49
C TYR A 276 2.79 -23.59 -12.41
N GLY A 277 1.81 -23.90 -11.57
CA GLY A 277 1.38 -22.98 -10.51
C GLY A 277 2.48 -22.65 -9.52
N MET A 278 3.17 -23.66 -8.99
CA MET A 278 4.29 -23.46 -8.06
C MET A 278 5.42 -22.64 -8.70
N SER A 279 5.78 -22.97 -9.95
CA SER A 279 6.81 -22.22 -10.68
C SER A 279 6.40 -20.77 -10.92
N ALA A 280 5.15 -20.51 -11.29
CA ALA A 280 4.64 -19.16 -11.49
C ALA A 280 4.72 -18.33 -10.20
N GLN A 281 4.29 -18.89 -9.07
CA GLN A 281 4.38 -18.22 -7.77
C GLN A 281 5.84 -17.94 -7.37
N LEU A 282 6.75 -18.91 -7.51
CA LEU A 282 8.17 -18.74 -7.23
C LEU A 282 8.81 -17.67 -8.13
N VAL A 283 8.56 -17.73 -9.43
CA VAL A 283 9.12 -16.77 -10.40
C VAL A 283 8.66 -15.35 -10.09
N TRP A 284 7.36 -15.14 -9.90
CA TRP A 284 6.85 -13.80 -9.60
C TRP A 284 7.34 -13.28 -8.25
N THR A 285 7.50 -14.14 -7.26
CA THR A 285 8.02 -13.78 -5.94
C THR A 285 9.53 -13.47 -5.98
N LEU A 286 10.34 -14.27 -6.68
CA LEU A 286 11.79 -14.11 -6.66
C LEU A 286 12.32 -13.08 -7.68
N ARG A 287 11.65 -12.87 -8.81
CA ARG A 287 12.09 -11.91 -9.84
C ARG A 287 12.12 -10.44 -9.40
N GLN A 288 11.51 -10.12 -8.26
CA GLN A 288 11.60 -8.78 -7.67
C GLN A 288 12.92 -8.53 -6.92
N LEU A 289 13.74 -9.58 -6.74
CA LEU A 289 15.06 -9.50 -6.13
C LEU A 289 16.12 -9.33 -7.24
N PRO A 290 16.77 -8.13 -7.33
CA PRO A 290 17.80 -7.90 -8.37
C PRO A 290 19.00 -8.81 -8.27
N GLU A 291 19.26 -9.36 -7.07
CA GLU A 291 20.34 -10.30 -6.77
C GLU A 291 20.07 -11.72 -7.27
N VAL A 292 18.83 -12.05 -7.68
CA VAL A 292 18.46 -13.37 -8.20
C VAL A 292 18.52 -13.35 -9.72
N GLU A 293 19.50 -14.06 -10.29
CA GLU A 293 19.74 -14.12 -11.74
C GLU A 293 19.20 -15.41 -12.37
N GLU A 294 19.14 -16.51 -11.60
CA GLU A 294 18.73 -17.82 -12.08
C GLU A 294 17.91 -18.57 -11.00
N LEU A 295 16.86 -19.25 -11.41
CA LEU A 295 16.03 -20.10 -10.55
C LEU A 295 16.04 -21.54 -11.05
N VAL A 296 16.41 -22.47 -10.17
CA VAL A 296 16.36 -23.92 -10.40
C VAL A 296 15.33 -24.53 -9.45
N LEU A 297 14.41 -25.31 -9.98
CA LEU A 297 13.38 -25.98 -9.20
C LEU A 297 13.64 -27.48 -9.13
N LEU A 298 13.71 -28.01 -7.91
CA LEU A 298 13.73 -29.44 -7.64
C LEU A 298 12.46 -29.87 -6.90
N ILE A 299 12.06 -31.10 -7.06
CA ILE A 299 11.03 -31.77 -6.26
C ILE A 299 11.60 -33.07 -5.75
N ASP A 300 11.66 -33.23 -4.42
CA ASP A 300 12.26 -34.39 -3.74
C ASP A 300 13.70 -34.69 -4.22
N GLY A 301 14.50 -33.63 -4.47
CA GLY A 301 15.89 -33.71 -4.91
C GLY A 301 16.10 -33.96 -6.40
N GLU A 302 15.04 -34.06 -7.20
CA GLU A 302 15.10 -34.22 -8.65
C GLU A 302 14.72 -32.90 -9.36
N GLU A 303 15.59 -32.41 -10.26
CA GLU A 303 15.33 -31.23 -11.08
C GLU A 303 14.13 -31.47 -12.00
N VAL A 304 13.21 -30.53 -12.02
CA VAL A 304 11.96 -30.64 -12.77
C VAL A 304 11.79 -29.51 -13.78
N ASP A 305 11.37 -29.89 -14.98
CA ASP A 305 10.94 -28.92 -15.98
C ASP A 305 9.61 -28.28 -15.56
N ALA A 306 9.56 -26.95 -15.56
CA ALA A 306 8.32 -26.22 -15.36
C ALA A 306 7.60 -26.02 -16.71
N PRO A 307 6.32 -26.43 -16.83
CA PRO A 307 5.54 -26.14 -18.03
C PRO A 307 5.43 -24.61 -18.23
N GLY A 308 5.85 -24.13 -19.40
CA GLY A 308 5.90 -22.71 -19.69
C GLY A 308 7.23 -22.03 -19.39
N GLY A 309 8.16 -22.69 -18.67
CA GLY A 309 9.55 -22.28 -18.50
C GLY A 309 10.38 -22.55 -19.76
N GLY A 310 11.41 -21.70 -19.98
CA GLY A 310 12.48 -21.95 -20.94
C GLY A 310 13.69 -22.58 -20.26
N GLU A 311 14.90 -22.37 -20.82
CA GLU A 311 16.15 -22.78 -20.17
C GLU A 311 16.39 -22.03 -18.84
N ASP A 312 15.76 -20.85 -18.68
CA ASP A 312 15.80 -20.06 -17.44
C ASP A 312 14.35 -19.69 -17.04
N LEU A 313 13.92 -20.11 -15.85
CA LEU A 313 12.57 -19.90 -15.34
C LEU A 313 12.23 -18.42 -15.14
N LEU A 314 13.18 -17.60 -14.72
CA LEU A 314 12.93 -16.18 -14.41
C LEU A 314 12.66 -15.34 -15.65
N THR A 315 13.31 -15.66 -16.77
CA THR A 315 13.24 -14.87 -18.02
C THR A 315 12.22 -15.40 -19.03
N ALA A 316 11.64 -16.56 -18.75
CA ALA A 316 10.66 -17.17 -19.65
C ALA A 316 9.37 -16.34 -19.74
N GLY A 317 8.92 -16.03 -20.96
CA GLY A 317 7.65 -15.30 -21.22
C GLY A 317 6.38 -16.12 -20.92
N GLY A 318 6.52 -17.35 -20.46
CA GLY A 318 5.39 -18.25 -20.14
C GLY A 318 4.56 -17.82 -18.91
N TRP A 319 5.05 -16.87 -18.13
CA TRP A 319 4.40 -16.39 -16.91
C TRP A 319 3.51 -15.17 -17.12
N ASP A 320 3.51 -14.59 -18.32
CA ASP A 320 2.68 -13.40 -18.65
C ASP A 320 1.18 -13.70 -18.62
N ALA A 321 0.82 -14.98 -18.80
CA ALA A 321 -0.58 -15.42 -18.75
C ALA A 321 -1.23 -15.23 -17.37
N VAL A 322 -0.42 -15.26 -16.30
CA VAL A 322 -0.87 -15.08 -14.92
C VAL A 322 -0.35 -13.80 -14.29
N ASN A 323 -0.04 -12.80 -15.12
CA ASN A 323 0.47 -11.51 -14.68
C ASN A 323 -0.47 -10.85 -13.65
N PRO A 324 0.01 -10.47 -12.45
CA PRO A 324 -0.80 -9.86 -11.38
C PRO A 324 -1.42 -8.51 -11.77
N SER A 325 -0.87 -7.85 -12.78
CA SER A 325 -1.46 -6.62 -13.30
C SER A 325 -2.54 -6.87 -14.38
N GLY A 326 -2.88 -8.13 -14.64
CA GLY A 326 -3.71 -8.53 -15.76
C GLY A 326 -2.93 -8.51 -17.08
N ALA A 327 -3.51 -9.03 -18.15
CA ALA A 327 -2.89 -8.98 -19.47
C ALA A 327 -2.69 -7.51 -19.86
N ALA A 328 -1.44 -7.10 -20.05
CA ALA A 328 -1.10 -5.80 -20.63
C ALA A 328 -1.47 -5.83 -22.11
N GLY A 329 -2.72 -5.55 -22.42
CA GLY A 329 -3.18 -5.34 -23.78
C GLY A 329 -2.99 -3.88 -24.22
N ASP A 330 -3.22 -3.62 -25.46
CA ASP A 330 -3.35 -2.25 -26.01
C ASP A 330 -4.72 -1.66 -25.59
N LEU A 331 -4.98 -1.53 -24.27
CA LEU A 331 -6.24 -1.02 -23.72
C LEU A 331 -6.47 0.42 -24.17
N SER A 332 -7.68 0.71 -24.65
CA SER A 332 -8.17 2.06 -24.87
C SER A 332 -8.71 2.63 -23.54
N ALA A 333 -8.63 3.94 -23.38
CA ALA A 333 -9.41 4.62 -22.35
C ALA A 333 -10.77 5.01 -22.93
N TYR A 334 -11.74 5.26 -22.07
CA TYR A 334 -13.08 5.67 -22.44
C TYR A 334 -13.47 6.93 -21.70
N PHE A 335 -14.23 7.81 -22.33
CA PHE A 335 -14.65 9.06 -21.73
C PHE A 335 -16.01 9.51 -22.29
N VAL A 336 -16.65 10.46 -21.62
CA VAL A 336 -17.93 11.01 -22.05
C VAL A 336 -17.73 12.40 -22.67
N ARG A 337 -18.36 12.62 -23.84
CA ARG A 337 -18.47 13.92 -24.49
C ARG A 337 -19.83 14.05 -25.17
N ASP A 338 -20.57 15.13 -24.88
CA ASP A 338 -21.91 15.36 -25.41
C ASP A 338 -22.87 14.18 -25.12
N SER A 339 -22.81 13.60 -23.92
CA SER A 339 -23.55 12.40 -23.49
C SER A 339 -23.22 11.13 -24.29
N GLN A 340 -22.17 11.11 -25.09
CA GLN A 340 -21.69 9.97 -25.87
C GLN A 340 -20.42 9.41 -25.24
N VAL A 341 -20.28 8.08 -25.25
CA VAL A 341 -19.04 7.42 -24.84
C VAL A 341 -18.11 7.31 -26.05
N TRP A 342 -16.88 7.74 -25.85
CA TRP A 342 -15.79 7.71 -26.83
C TRP A 342 -14.65 6.86 -26.28
N SER A 343 -13.96 6.15 -27.16
CA SER A 343 -12.68 5.51 -26.83
C SER A 343 -11.53 6.44 -27.22
N LEU A 344 -10.49 6.42 -26.41
CA LEU A 344 -9.23 7.15 -26.57
C LEU A 344 -8.09 6.13 -26.61
N ASP A 345 -7.48 5.93 -27.77
CA ASP A 345 -6.18 5.27 -27.82
C ASP A 345 -5.10 6.32 -27.54
N PRO A 346 -4.41 6.26 -26.40
CA PRO A 346 -3.38 7.24 -26.07
C PRO A 346 -2.17 7.18 -27.01
N GLY A 347 -2.08 6.16 -27.86
CA GLY A 347 -0.99 5.98 -28.80
C GLY A 347 0.32 5.58 -28.13
N ARG A 348 1.38 5.41 -28.93
CA ARG A 348 2.75 5.25 -28.45
C ARG A 348 3.39 6.63 -28.27
N GLN A 349 4.48 6.69 -27.52
CA GLN A 349 5.16 7.88 -26.97
C GLN A 349 5.32 9.11 -27.91
N ASP A 350 5.21 8.96 -29.24
CA ASP A 350 5.31 10.04 -30.23
C ASP A 350 4.04 10.15 -31.14
N SER A 351 2.97 9.42 -30.81
CA SER A 351 1.72 9.44 -31.55
C SER A 351 0.73 10.41 -30.93
N ARG A 352 -0.11 11.04 -31.75
CA ARG A 352 -1.26 11.78 -31.22
C ARG A 352 -2.32 10.79 -30.75
N PRO A 353 -2.98 11.04 -29.61
CA PRO A 353 -4.14 10.26 -29.20
C PRO A 353 -5.18 10.17 -30.32
N GLN A 354 -5.81 9.01 -30.45
CA GLN A 354 -6.88 8.80 -31.44
C GLN A 354 -8.19 8.56 -30.70
N GLU A 355 -9.19 9.34 -31.07
CA GLU A 355 -10.53 9.24 -30.51
C GLU A 355 -11.45 8.53 -31.52
N THR A 356 -12.25 7.59 -31.01
CA THR A 356 -13.27 6.89 -31.77
C THR A 356 -14.54 6.79 -30.95
N ARG A 357 -15.68 7.08 -31.56
CA ARG A 357 -16.96 6.93 -30.89
C ARG A 357 -17.28 5.45 -30.72
N VAL A 358 -17.73 5.05 -29.51
CA VAL A 358 -18.14 3.68 -29.22
C VAL A 358 -19.35 3.30 -30.06
N GLU A 359 -19.42 2.06 -30.53
CA GLU A 359 -20.57 1.58 -31.28
C GLU A 359 -21.79 1.33 -30.39
N GLY A 360 -22.98 1.37 -30.96
CA GLY A 360 -24.24 1.10 -30.28
C GLY A 360 -24.73 2.20 -29.36
N ALA A 361 -25.56 1.84 -28.39
CA ALA A 361 -26.20 2.77 -27.47
C ALA A 361 -25.24 3.71 -26.73
N PRO A 362 -24.05 3.25 -26.26
CA PRO A 362 -23.10 4.13 -25.60
C PRO A 362 -22.66 5.33 -26.45
N GLY A 363 -22.50 5.13 -27.74
CA GLY A 363 -22.08 6.19 -28.65
C GLY A 363 -23.21 7.05 -29.24
N VAL A 364 -24.48 6.72 -28.99
CA VAL A 364 -25.62 7.51 -29.55
C VAL A 364 -25.89 8.78 -28.74
N GLY A 365 -25.71 8.74 -27.38
CA GLY A 365 -25.88 9.90 -26.53
C GLY A 365 -27.31 10.19 -26.10
N ASP A 366 -28.24 9.26 -26.31
CA ASP A 366 -29.64 9.40 -25.89
C ASP A 366 -29.84 9.17 -24.37
N THR A 367 -28.80 8.67 -23.69
CA THR A 367 -28.83 8.35 -22.26
C THR A 367 -27.66 9.08 -21.58
N PRO A 368 -27.88 10.21 -20.93
CA PRO A 368 -26.85 10.91 -20.16
C PRO A 368 -26.43 10.05 -18.96
N LEU A 369 -25.12 9.87 -18.81
CA LEU A 369 -24.51 9.12 -17.71
C LEU A 369 -23.74 10.08 -16.81
N GLU A 370 -23.93 9.96 -15.49
CA GLU A 370 -23.13 10.63 -14.45
C GLU A 370 -21.79 9.95 -14.24
N ALA A 371 -21.82 8.61 -14.19
CA ALA A 371 -20.64 7.77 -14.11
C ALA A 371 -20.75 6.64 -15.14
N HIS A 372 -19.61 6.14 -15.59
CA HIS A 372 -19.56 4.98 -16.47
C HIS A 372 -18.34 4.11 -16.18
N ALA A 373 -18.42 2.85 -16.53
CA ALA A 373 -17.32 1.90 -16.52
C ALA A 373 -17.41 0.95 -17.73
N VAL A 374 -16.26 0.50 -18.21
CA VAL A 374 -16.14 -0.42 -19.35
C VAL A 374 -15.56 -1.74 -18.85
N SER A 375 -16.14 -2.85 -19.27
CA SER A 375 -15.67 -4.19 -18.91
C SER A 375 -14.25 -4.46 -19.43
N LEU A 376 -13.50 -5.36 -18.77
CA LEU A 376 -12.11 -5.68 -19.16
C LEU A 376 -11.96 -6.21 -20.58
N ASP A 377 -13.00 -6.86 -21.13
CA ASP A 377 -13.07 -7.33 -22.51
C ASP A 377 -13.44 -6.22 -23.51
N GLU A 378 -13.68 -4.99 -23.02
CA GLU A 378 -14.13 -3.82 -23.81
C GLU A 378 -15.47 -4.03 -24.55
N GLU A 379 -16.22 -5.09 -24.23
CA GLU A 379 -17.49 -5.42 -24.90
C GLU A 379 -18.72 -4.73 -24.32
N ARG A 380 -18.65 -4.27 -23.03
CA ARG A 380 -19.80 -3.72 -22.31
C ARG A 380 -19.49 -2.40 -21.65
N VAL A 381 -20.47 -1.51 -21.70
CA VAL A 381 -20.45 -0.22 -21.01
C VAL A 381 -21.59 -0.21 -20.00
N ALA A 382 -21.25 -0.01 -18.73
CA ALA A 382 -22.21 0.27 -17.66
C ALA A 382 -22.22 1.77 -17.36
N GLY A 383 -23.34 2.27 -16.85
CA GLY A 383 -23.42 3.65 -16.40
C GLY A 383 -24.52 3.89 -15.41
N ILE A 384 -24.32 4.88 -14.55
CA ILE A 384 -25.34 5.48 -13.70
C ILE A 384 -26.00 6.60 -14.50
N ARG A 385 -27.31 6.53 -14.66
CA ARG A 385 -28.06 7.61 -15.34
C ARG A 385 -28.04 8.88 -14.53
N ALA A 386 -28.05 10.01 -15.22
CA ALA A 386 -28.18 11.33 -14.60
C ALA A 386 -29.34 11.37 -13.59
N GLY A 387 -29.04 11.74 -12.36
CA GLY A 387 -29.96 11.72 -11.22
C GLY A 387 -29.86 10.47 -10.34
N GLY A 388 -28.83 9.61 -10.52
CA GLY A 388 -28.44 8.54 -9.59
C GLY A 388 -29.37 7.31 -9.54
N GLY A 389 -30.61 7.42 -10.00
CA GLY A 389 -31.70 6.47 -9.72
C GLY A 389 -31.72 5.18 -10.51
N GLU A 390 -30.82 4.97 -11.47
CA GLU A 390 -30.82 3.78 -12.33
C GLU A 390 -29.42 3.43 -12.84
N VAL A 391 -29.05 2.16 -12.79
CA VAL A 391 -27.85 1.60 -13.41
C VAL A 391 -28.21 0.84 -14.67
N VAL A 392 -27.54 1.19 -15.77
CA VAL A 392 -27.80 0.61 -17.10
C VAL A 392 -26.55 -0.03 -17.68
N VAL A 393 -26.73 -1.07 -18.49
CA VAL A 393 -25.66 -1.75 -19.22
C VAL A 393 -26.04 -1.88 -20.69
N ALA A 394 -25.08 -1.63 -21.59
CA ALA A 394 -25.20 -1.89 -23.03
C ALA A 394 -23.96 -2.60 -23.55
N ARG A 395 -24.10 -3.32 -24.67
CA ARG A 395 -22.95 -3.82 -25.42
C ARG A 395 -22.37 -2.70 -26.30
N ALA A 396 -21.08 -2.71 -26.49
CA ALA A 396 -20.36 -1.80 -27.39
C ALA A 396 -20.45 -2.34 -28.85
N GLU A 397 -21.66 -2.60 -29.34
CA GLU A 397 -21.92 -3.13 -30.68
C GLU A 397 -23.08 -2.40 -31.35
N ASP A 398 -23.06 -2.32 -32.67
CA ASP A 398 -24.11 -1.63 -33.44
C ASP A 398 -25.50 -2.21 -33.19
N GLY A 399 -26.49 -1.35 -33.02
CA GLY A 399 -27.87 -1.74 -32.74
C GLY A 399 -28.16 -2.19 -31.31
N SER A 400 -27.19 -2.13 -30.40
CA SER A 400 -27.42 -2.40 -28.97
C SER A 400 -28.29 -1.32 -28.33
N ALA A 401 -28.89 -1.66 -27.18
CA ALA A 401 -29.66 -0.74 -26.34
C ALA A 401 -29.23 -0.87 -24.88
N TYR A 402 -29.33 0.24 -24.13
CA TYR A 402 -29.19 0.17 -22.68
C TYR A 402 -30.31 -0.62 -22.03
N THR A 403 -29.97 -1.50 -21.12
CA THR A 403 -30.90 -2.25 -20.27
C THR A 403 -30.66 -1.88 -18.82
N ALA A 404 -31.69 -1.51 -18.09
CA ALA A 404 -31.62 -1.28 -16.65
C ALA A 404 -31.33 -2.58 -15.92
N VAL A 405 -30.33 -2.55 -15.05
CA VAL A 405 -29.93 -3.70 -14.20
C VAL A 405 -30.22 -3.45 -12.73
N LEU A 406 -30.26 -2.19 -12.30
CA LEU A 406 -30.70 -1.74 -10.98
C LEU A 406 -31.55 -0.49 -11.15
N SER A 407 -32.58 -0.31 -10.31
CA SER A 407 -33.48 0.86 -10.35
C SER A 407 -34.09 1.15 -8.97
N GLY A 408 -34.33 2.43 -8.69
CA GLY A 408 -35.05 2.85 -7.49
C GLY A 408 -34.16 3.05 -6.26
N GLY A 409 -32.84 2.95 -6.41
CA GLY A 409 -31.83 3.31 -5.41
C GLY A 409 -31.22 4.68 -5.67
N ASP A 410 -30.21 5.03 -4.90
CA ASP A 410 -29.31 6.16 -5.10
C ASP A 410 -27.90 5.60 -5.31
N TYR A 411 -27.50 5.48 -6.58
CA TYR A 411 -26.26 4.80 -6.95
C TYR A 411 -25.13 5.80 -7.12
N ALA A 412 -24.02 5.59 -6.38
CA ALA A 412 -22.88 6.50 -6.31
C ALA A 412 -21.68 6.08 -7.16
N ALA A 413 -21.37 4.79 -7.21
CA ALA A 413 -20.17 4.30 -7.88
C ALA A 413 -20.38 2.94 -8.53
N LEU A 414 -19.58 2.64 -9.58
CA LEU A 414 -19.61 1.34 -10.27
C LEU A 414 -18.24 0.95 -10.81
N SER A 415 -17.97 -0.37 -10.88
CA SER A 415 -16.74 -0.93 -11.42
C SER A 415 -16.98 -2.36 -11.93
N TRP A 416 -16.25 -2.78 -12.96
CA TRP A 416 -16.25 -4.17 -13.41
C TRP A 416 -15.12 -4.95 -12.72
N ASP A 417 -15.37 -6.23 -12.42
CA ASP A 417 -14.33 -7.15 -11.93
C ASP A 417 -13.72 -8.00 -13.06
N ALA A 418 -12.71 -8.79 -12.70
CA ALA A 418 -12.02 -9.70 -13.61
C ALA A 418 -12.93 -10.78 -14.24
N TYR A 419 -14.04 -11.08 -13.60
CA TYR A 419 -14.99 -12.13 -14.00
C TYR A 419 -16.13 -11.60 -14.86
N GLY A 420 -16.12 -10.30 -15.17
CA GLY A 420 -17.15 -9.61 -15.92
C GLY A 420 -18.45 -9.37 -15.15
N ASN A 421 -18.37 -9.32 -13.83
CA ASN A 421 -19.48 -8.85 -13.00
C ASN A 421 -19.37 -7.34 -12.78
N LEU A 422 -20.51 -6.67 -12.71
CA LEU A 422 -20.60 -5.26 -12.37
C LEU A 422 -20.86 -5.11 -10.87
N TRP A 423 -20.02 -4.35 -10.20
CA TRP A 423 -20.15 -3.95 -8.81
C TRP A 423 -20.74 -2.54 -8.75
N VAL A 424 -21.70 -2.32 -7.87
CA VAL A 424 -22.39 -1.03 -7.72
C VAL A 424 -22.50 -0.68 -6.25
N ALA A 425 -22.12 0.54 -5.88
CA ALA A 425 -22.37 1.12 -4.57
C ALA A 425 -23.66 1.92 -4.61
N GLU A 426 -24.57 1.64 -3.67
CA GLU A 426 -25.82 2.34 -3.44
C GLU A 426 -25.76 3.05 -2.10
N ASP A 427 -26.04 4.34 -2.08
CA ASP A 427 -26.21 5.11 -0.86
C ASP A 427 -27.57 4.79 -0.25
N VAL A 428 -27.57 4.39 1.02
CA VAL A 428 -28.80 4.06 1.75
C VAL A 428 -28.97 5.00 2.94
N GLY A 429 -30.10 5.68 2.99
CA GLY A 429 -30.47 6.49 4.15
C GLY A 429 -30.84 5.64 5.37
N ALA A 430 -30.97 6.27 6.52
CA ALA A 430 -31.19 5.66 7.85
C ALA A 430 -32.38 4.70 7.99
N ASP A 431 -33.32 4.75 7.05
CA ASP A 431 -34.57 3.97 7.10
C ASP A 431 -34.52 2.65 6.31
N ALA A 432 -33.37 2.28 5.73
CA ALA A 432 -33.24 1.01 5.03
C ALA A 432 -33.18 -0.16 6.05
N PRO A 433 -34.08 -1.16 5.97
CA PRO A 433 -34.02 -2.30 6.88
C PRO A 433 -32.71 -3.05 6.68
N ALA A 434 -31.98 -3.28 7.76
CA ALA A 434 -30.87 -4.23 7.76
C ALA A 434 -31.39 -5.59 7.30
N ALA A 435 -30.62 -6.29 6.45
CA ALA A 435 -30.97 -7.65 6.04
C ALA A 435 -31.28 -8.49 7.27
N GLU A 436 -32.51 -8.99 7.38
CA GLU A 436 -32.97 -9.82 8.49
C GLU A 436 -32.11 -11.09 8.53
N GLU A 437 -31.38 -11.28 9.62
CA GLU A 437 -30.89 -12.60 10.00
C GLU A 437 -32.11 -13.50 10.18
N ALA A 438 -32.25 -14.51 9.33
CA ALA A 438 -33.29 -15.50 9.44
C ALA A 438 -32.99 -16.37 10.66
N GLU A 439 -33.42 -15.96 11.83
CA GLU A 439 -33.58 -16.82 13.01
C GLU A 439 -35.04 -17.18 13.20
N ASP A 440 -35.25 -18.47 13.36
CA ASP A 440 -36.52 -19.18 13.55
C ASP A 440 -37.42 -18.54 14.62
N ALA A 441 -38.61 -18.09 14.24
CA ALA A 441 -39.65 -17.69 15.15
C ALA A 441 -40.48 -18.91 15.58
N GLU A 442 -40.27 -19.43 16.80
CA GLU A 442 -41.29 -20.17 17.53
C GLU A 442 -41.80 -19.36 18.74
N SER A 443 -43.01 -18.95 18.59
CA SER A 443 -44.06 -18.64 19.55
C SER A 443 -43.78 -18.52 21.07
N ALA A 444 -44.28 -17.44 21.67
CA ALA A 444 -45.23 -17.54 22.82
C ALA A 444 -45.87 -16.17 23.13
N ASP A 445 -47.22 -16.19 23.15
CA ASP A 445 -48.08 -15.19 23.78
C ASP A 445 -47.68 -14.90 25.23
N ASP A 446 -47.72 -13.66 25.68
CA ASP A 446 -48.47 -13.28 26.88
C ASP A 446 -48.60 -11.74 27.07
N ASP A 447 -49.84 -11.34 27.34
CA ASP A 447 -50.28 -9.98 27.70
C ASP A 447 -49.60 -9.43 28.96
N THR A 448 -49.18 -8.14 28.96
CA THR A 448 -49.49 -7.24 30.09
C THR A 448 -49.30 -5.75 29.74
N GLU A 449 -50.43 -5.03 29.75
CA GLU A 449 -50.48 -3.56 29.77
C GLU A 449 -49.75 -2.96 30.98
N ARG A 450 -48.98 -1.90 30.77
CA ARG A 450 -48.95 -0.74 31.69
C ARG A 450 -48.29 0.48 31.01
N GLY A 451 -49.09 1.55 30.91
CA GLY A 451 -48.68 2.83 30.43
C GLY A 451 -47.61 3.52 31.29
N SER A 452 -46.81 4.31 30.62
CA SER A 452 -46.09 5.42 31.20
C SER A 452 -45.96 6.51 30.12
N ASP A 453 -46.36 7.71 30.44
CA ASP A 453 -46.32 8.91 29.61
C ASP A 453 -44.88 9.18 29.12
N PRO A 454 -44.68 9.69 27.89
CA PRO A 454 -43.39 10.15 27.42
C PRO A 454 -43.16 11.60 27.94
N GLU A 455 -42.06 11.80 28.65
CA GLU A 455 -41.52 13.13 28.89
C GLU A 455 -40.99 13.73 27.55
N PRO A 456 -41.21 15.04 27.30
CA PRO A 456 -40.64 15.71 26.16
C PRO A 456 -39.18 16.09 26.45
N GLY A 457 -38.25 15.31 25.97
CA GLY A 457 -36.82 15.53 26.12
C GLY A 457 -36.12 15.60 24.76
N GLY A 458 -35.81 16.84 24.34
CA GLY A 458 -34.63 17.18 23.53
C GLY A 458 -34.70 16.77 22.07
N ASP A 459 -34.87 17.76 21.21
CA ASP A 459 -34.46 17.72 19.81
C ASP A 459 -32.99 17.25 19.71
N ARG A 460 -32.79 15.96 19.56
CA ARG A 460 -31.65 15.45 18.82
C ARG A 460 -32.11 15.51 17.38
N GLU A 461 -31.54 16.41 16.62
CA GLU A 461 -31.52 16.33 15.18
C GLU A 461 -31.12 14.88 14.86
N ASP A 462 -32.05 14.12 14.29
CA ASP A 462 -31.77 12.80 13.71
C ASP A 462 -30.83 13.07 12.55
N ALA A 463 -29.52 13.01 12.79
CA ALA A 463 -28.52 12.93 11.74
C ALA A 463 -28.91 11.71 10.92
N GLU A 464 -29.35 11.92 9.69
CA GLU A 464 -29.65 10.87 8.72
C GLU A 464 -28.40 9.96 8.66
N ARG A 465 -28.51 8.73 9.18
CA ARG A 465 -27.41 7.76 9.09
C ARG A 465 -27.33 7.35 7.63
N VAL A 466 -26.26 7.77 6.96
CA VAL A 466 -25.94 7.37 5.59
C VAL A 466 -25.04 6.16 5.65
N GLY A 467 -25.33 5.15 4.85
CA GLY A 467 -24.52 3.94 4.71
C GLY A 467 -24.41 3.53 3.25
N THR A 468 -23.65 2.49 2.97
CA THR A 468 -23.52 1.93 1.63
C THR A 468 -23.95 0.47 1.60
N ARG A 469 -24.76 0.13 0.59
CA ARG A 469 -25.06 -1.24 0.18
C ARG A 469 -24.30 -1.55 -1.11
N LEU A 470 -23.62 -2.69 -1.18
CA LEU A 470 -22.95 -3.14 -2.39
C LEU A 470 -23.79 -4.17 -3.15
N TRP A 471 -23.86 -4.00 -4.44
CA TRP A 471 -24.53 -4.91 -5.36
C TRP A 471 -23.54 -5.57 -6.33
N LEU A 472 -23.75 -6.86 -6.58
CA LEU A 472 -23.08 -7.62 -7.63
C LEU A 472 -24.07 -7.99 -8.71
N VAL A 473 -23.86 -7.46 -9.91
CA VAL A 473 -24.69 -7.76 -11.09
C VAL A 473 -23.92 -8.70 -12.00
N ARG A 474 -24.36 -9.96 -12.05
CA ARG A 474 -23.80 -10.96 -12.97
C ARG A 474 -24.54 -10.89 -14.31
N ASN A 475 -23.84 -11.18 -15.41
CA ASN A 475 -24.41 -11.11 -16.75
C ASN A 475 -25.72 -11.93 -16.86
N GLY A 476 -26.84 -11.22 -17.09
CA GLY A 476 -28.17 -11.85 -17.27
C GLY A 476 -28.81 -12.45 -16.03
N ALA A 477 -28.24 -12.27 -14.83
CA ALA A 477 -28.81 -12.71 -13.57
C ALA A 477 -29.40 -11.53 -12.77
N GLU A 478 -30.24 -11.84 -11.77
CA GLU A 478 -30.68 -10.84 -10.81
C GLU A 478 -29.51 -10.32 -9.97
N PRO A 479 -29.50 -9.03 -9.60
CA PRO A 479 -28.51 -8.46 -8.70
C PRO A 479 -28.49 -9.19 -7.35
N VAL A 480 -27.30 -9.38 -6.80
CA VAL A 480 -27.09 -10.01 -5.50
C VAL A 480 -26.45 -8.99 -4.57
N GLU A 481 -26.97 -8.84 -3.37
CA GLU A 481 -26.36 -8.03 -2.34
C GLU A 481 -25.05 -8.67 -1.85
N VAL A 482 -24.01 -7.85 -1.70
CA VAL A 482 -22.69 -8.25 -1.21
C VAL A 482 -22.62 -7.96 0.28
N ALA A 483 -22.25 -8.95 1.08
CA ALA A 483 -22.02 -8.73 2.51
C ALA A 483 -20.80 -7.82 2.73
N ALA A 484 -21.04 -6.56 3.12
CA ALA A 484 -20.02 -5.54 3.34
C ALA A 484 -20.25 -4.77 4.65
N PRO A 485 -20.17 -5.45 5.83
CA PRO A 485 -20.57 -4.86 7.11
C PRO A 485 -19.76 -3.60 7.49
N GLU A 486 -18.50 -3.52 7.08
CA GLU A 486 -17.63 -2.37 7.36
C GLU A 486 -17.98 -1.11 6.54
N LEU A 487 -18.76 -1.26 5.45
CA LEU A 487 -19.25 -0.15 4.63
C LEU A 487 -20.71 0.24 4.93
N ALA A 488 -21.43 -0.58 5.71
CA ALA A 488 -22.84 -0.38 5.99
C ALA A 488 -23.16 0.93 6.73
N GLU A 489 -22.20 1.50 7.44
CA GLU A 489 -22.34 2.77 8.18
C GLU A 489 -21.45 3.88 7.59
N ARG A 490 -20.99 3.72 6.34
CA ARG A 490 -20.08 4.64 5.66
C ARG A 490 -20.59 4.97 4.27
N ARG A 491 -20.28 6.13 3.76
CA ARG A 491 -20.59 6.53 2.38
C ARG A 491 -19.41 6.20 1.46
N VAL A 492 -19.67 5.46 0.38
CA VAL A 492 -18.68 5.15 -0.65
C VAL A 492 -18.85 6.08 -1.84
N ALA A 493 -17.99 7.08 -1.96
CA ALA A 493 -17.98 8.03 -3.08
C ALA A 493 -17.28 7.49 -4.33
N GLY A 494 -16.37 6.52 -4.18
CA GLY A 494 -15.63 5.91 -5.29
C GLY A 494 -15.36 4.43 -5.04
N LEU A 495 -15.48 3.60 -6.08
CA LEU A 495 -15.27 2.17 -6.02
C LEU A 495 -14.51 1.68 -7.25
N ARG A 496 -13.44 0.90 -7.06
CA ARG A 496 -12.69 0.26 -8.15
C ARG A 496 -12.29 -1.17 -7.77
N MET A 497 -12.67 -2.12 -8.61
CA MET A 497 -12.26 -3.51 -8.46
C MET A 497 -10.84 -3.72 -8.99
N SER A 498 -10.05 -4.57 -8.32
CA SER A 498 -8.75 -4.97 -8.85
C SER A 498 -8.90 -5.87 -10.08
N ARG A 499 -7.92 -5.85 -10.98
CA ARG A 499 -7.93 -6.65 -12.21
C ARG A 499 -7.80 -8.15 -11.96
N ASP A 500 -7.35 -8.55 -10.78
CA ASP A 500 -7.33 -9.94 -10.32
C ASP A 500 -8.69 -10.39 -9.73
N GLY A 501 -9.61 -9.45 -9.44
CA GLY A 501 -10.95 -9.70 -8.92
C GLY A 501 -11.01 -10.08 -7.44
N THR A 502 -9.91 -9.90 -6.70
CA THR A 502 -9.82 -10.30 -5.28
C THR A 502 -9.87 -9.14 -4.30
N ARG A 503 -9.72 -7.91 -4.79
CA ARG A 503 -9.67 -6.71 -3.94
C ARG A 503 -10.53 -5.60 -4.52
N LEU A 504 -11.01 -4.74 -3.65
CA LEU A 504 -11.66 -3.49 -4.00
C LEU A 504 -10.89 -2.30 -3.38
N ALA A 505 -10.80 -1.20 -4.09
CA ALA A 505 -10.39 0.09 -3.55
C ALA A 505 -11.63 0.97 -3.44
N ALA A 506 -11.83 1.60 -2.29
CA ALA A 506 -12.96 2.48 -2.02
C ALA A 506 -12.48 3.83 -1.47
N VAL A 507 -13.08 4.90 -1.99
CA VAL A 507 -13.04 6.22 -1.36
C VAL A 507 -14.25 6.31 -0.46
N VAL A 508 -14.01 6.47 0.83
CA VAL A 508 -15.02 6.44 1.88
C VAL A 508 -15.06 7.77 2.59
N GLU A 509 -16.23 8.37 2.66
CA GLU A 509 -16.51 9.59 3.40
C GLU A 509 -17.10 9.25 4.77
N ASP A 510 -16.77 10.05 5.77
CA ASP A 510 -17.34 9.91 7.12
C ASP A 510 -18.69 10.63 7.18
N PRO A 511 -19.82 9.93 7.36
CA PRO A 511 -21.13 10.53 7.35
C PRO A 511 -21.41 11.45 8.57
N GLU A 512 -20.59 11.42 9.61
CA GLU A 512 -20.72 12.31 10.77
C GLU A 512 -20.10 13.70 10.53
N GLN A 513 -19.38 13.90 9.42
CA GLN A 513 -18.83 15.19 9.02
C GLN A 513 -19.81 15.90 8.07
N GLU A 514 -19.84 17.24 8.13
CA GLU A 514 -20.73 18.09 7.31
C GLU A 514 -20.49 17.88 5.79
N GLU A 515 -21.35 18.46 4.93
CA GLU A 515 -21.48 18.28 3.47
C GLU A 515 -20.18 18.29 2.62
N ASP A 516 -19.02 18.58 3.22
CA ASP A 516 -17.69 18.57 2.59
C ASP A 516 -16.75 17.56 3.31
N ALA A 517 -17.25 16.38 3.68
CA ALA A 517 -16.45 15.38 4.36
C ALA A 517 -15.23 14.94 3.53
N ASP A 518 -14.04 15.04 4.12
CA ASP A 518 -12.81 14.59 3.49
C ASP A 518 -12.86 13.06 3.22
N GLY A 519 -12.66 12.65 1.98
CA GLY A 519 -12.61 11.24 1.59
C GLY A 519 -11.35 10.54 2.09
N ARG A 520 -11.48 9.25 2.42
CA ARG A 520 -10.38 8.37 2.85
C ARG A 520 -10.27 7.14 1.97
N LEU A 521 -9.05 6.72 1.68
CA LEU A 521 -8.80 5.54 0.87
C LEU A 521 -8.77 4.27 1.73
N TYR A 522 -9.52 3.27 1.31
CA TYR A 522 -9.49 1.92 1.86
C TYR A 522 -9.30 0.88 0.76
N VAL A 523 -8.66 -0.22 1.10
CA VAL A 523 -8.61 -1.43 0.27
C VAL A 523 -9.17 -2.59 1.07
N GLY A 524 -10.16 -3.28 0.51
CA GLY A 524 -10.77 -4.47 1.09
C GLY A 524 -10.52 -5.71 0.23
N ARG A 525 -10.63 -6.88 0.84
CA ARG A 525 -10.61 -8.16 0.12
C ARG A 525 -12.02 -8.57 -0.28
N VAL A 526 -12.12 -9.28 -1.39
CA VAL A 526 -13.37 -9.83 -1.92
C VAL A 526 -13.29 -11.35 -1.86
N VAL A 527 -14.28 -11.95 -1.22
CA VAL A 527 -14.35 -13.40 -1.06
C VAL A 527 -15.63 -13.94 -1.70
N PHE A 528 -15.46 -14.87 -2.63
CA PHE A 528 -16.55 -15.62 -3.22
C PHE A 528 -16.65 -16.99 -2.53
N SER A 529 -17.80 -17.31 -1.96
CA SER A 529 -18.07 -18.56 -1.25
C SER A 529 -19.40 -19.19 -1.69
N ASP A 530 -19.66 -20.39 -1.23
CA ASP A 530 -20.96 -21.05 -1.47
C ASP A 530 -22.13 -20.30 -0.77
N GLY A 531 -21.81 -19.54 0.30
CA GLY A 531 -22.79 -18.73 1.04
C GLY A 531 -23.03 -17.34 0.44
N GLY A 532 -22.32 -16.96 -0.62
CA GLY A 532 -22.46 -15.64 -1.24
C GLY A 532 -21.13 -14.92 -1.48
N VAL A 533 -21.20 -13.60 -1.64
CA VAL A 533 -20.05 -12.75 -1.89
C VAL A 533 -19.91 -11.76 -0.73
N SER A 534 -18.70 -11.56 -0.26
CA SER A 534 -18.41 -10.58 0.78
C SER A 534 -17.24 -9.67 0.40
N ALA A 535 -17.29 -8.43 0.89
CA ALA A 535 -16.21 -7.46 0.87
C ALA A 535 -15.89 -7.07 2.31
N SER A 536 -14.66 -7.31 2.77
CA SER A 536 -14.30 -7.16 4.19
C SER A 536 -12.80 -6.91 4.39
N GLY A 537 -12.41 -6.65 5.62
CA GLY A 537 -11.01 -6.41 5.99
C GLY A 537 -10.50 -5.13 5.38
N LEU A 538 -11.21 -4.02 5.56
CA LEU A 538 -10.82 -2.72 5.03
C LEU A 538 -9.53 -2.22 5.69
N LEU A 539 -8.48 -2.10 4.90
CA LEU A 539 -7.20 -1.51 5.30
C LEU A 539 -7.14 -0.05 4.82
N PRO A 540 -6.95 0.91 5.72
CA PRO A 540 -6.76 2.29 5.34
C PRO A 540 -5.38 2.50 4.71
N LEU A 541 -5.33 3.21 3.58
CA LEU A 541 -4.11 3.57 2.88
C LEU A 541 -3.98 5.09 2.74
N ALA A 542 -2.78 5.56 2.37
CA ALA A 542 -2.49 6.97 2.07
C ALA A 542 -2.94 7.95 3.18
N ARG A 543 -2.75 7.59 4.44
CA ARG A 543 -3.22 8.35 5.62
C ARG A 543 -2.65 9.77 5.74
N GLU A 544 -1.55 10.06 5.04
CA GLU A 544 -0.97 11.40 4.95
C GLU A 544 -1.74 12.33 4.01
N LEU A 545 -2.69 11.82 3.23
CA LEU A 545 -3.63 12.63 2.47
C LEU A 545 -4.76 13.08 3.40
N SER A 546 -5.03 14.37 3.41
CA SER A 546 -6.14 14.93 4.17
C SER A 546 -7.49 14.67 3.51
N ASP A 547 -7.47 14.51 2.18
CA ASP A 547 -8.64 14.22 1.37
C ASP A 547 -8.27 13.37 0.16
N VAL A 548 -9.15 12.45 -0.21
CA VAL A 548 -9.08 11.60 -1.41
C VAL A 548 -10.42 11.65 -2.12
N SER A 549 -10.43 12.08 -3.38
CA SER A 549 -11.66 12.25 -4.17
C SER A 549 -11.88 11.18 -5.24
N ASP A 550 -10.83 10.52 -5.75
CA ASP A 550 -10.95 9.43 -6.74
C ASP A 550 -9.77 8.46 -6.66
N VAL A 551 -9.96 7.23 -7.17
CA VAL A 551 -8.97 6.16 -7.14
C VAL A 551 -9.00 5.32 -8.41
N ALA A 552 -7.84 4.81 -8.84
CA ALA A 552 -7.72 3.87 -9.95
C ALA A 552 -6.58 2.87 -9.72
N TRP A 553 -6.72 1.63 -10.21
CA TRP A 553 -5.66 0.61 -10.19
C TRP A 553 -4.65 0.85 -11.31
N ARG A 554 -3.39 1.07 -10.93
CA ARG A 554 -2.27 1.20 -11.88
C ARG A 554 -1.60 -0.14 -12.16
N GLY A 555 -1.66 -1.05 -11.23
CA GLY A 555 -1.07 -2.39 -11.30
C GLY A 555 -1.69 -3.31 -10.27
N GLY A 556 -1.13 -4.49 -10.08
CA GLY A 556 -1.59 -5.43 -9.05
C GLY A 556 -1.37 -4.91 -7.63
N ASP A 557 -0.33 -4.13 -7.40
CA ASP A 557 0.13 -3.67 -6.08
C ASP A 557 0.17 -2.14 -5.92
N GLN A 558 -0.35 -1.40 -6.90
CA GLN A 558 -0.27 0.06 -6.89
C GLN A 558 -1.56 0.73 -7.35
N LEU A 559 -1.97 1.74 -6.61
CA LEU A 559 -3.08 2.65 -6.93
C LEU A 559 -2.56 4.02 -7.39
N VAL A 560 -3.41 4.73 -8.12
CA VAL A 560 -3.34 6.18 -8.30
C VAL A 560 -4.55 6.77 -7.63
N VAL A 561 -4.36 7.78 -6.83
CA VAL A 561 -5.44 8.51 -6.18
C VAL A 561 -5.37 9.99 -6.52
N LEU A 562 -6.52 10.61 -6.66
CA LEU A 562 -6.65 12.06 -6.63
C LEU A 562 -6.90 12.49 -5.20
N GLY A 563 -6.12 13.43 -4.71
CA GLY A 563 -6.27 13.90 -3.34
C GLY A 563 -5.32 15.03 -2.99
N ARG A 564 -5.32 15.44 -1.73
CA ARG A 564 -4.45 16.51 -1.22
C ARG A 564 -3.83 16.17 0.13
N LYS A 565 -2.63 16.67 0.37
CA LYS A 565 -2.01 16.73 1.70
C LYS A 565 -2.48 17.98 2.42
N GLU A 566 -2.42 18.00 3.74
CA GLU A 566 -2.81 19.16 4.56
C GLU A 566 -2.21 20.48 4.02
N GLY A 567 -3.08 21.43 3.69
CA GLY A 567 -2.68 22.72 3.10
C GLY A 567 -2.12 22.67 1.67
N GLY A 568 -2.19 21.53 1.00
CA GLY A 568 -1.79 21.34 -0.40
C GLY A 568 -2.94 21.53 -1.39
N ALA A 569 -2.61 21.47 -2.69
CA ALA A 569 -3.57 21.42 -3.78
C ALA A 569 -3.86 19.96 -4.17
N ASP A 570 -5.02 19.74 -4.81
CA ASP A 570 -5.39 18.46 -5.37
C ASP A 570 -4.43 18.05 -6.49
N GLN A 571 -3.96 16.81 -6.41
CA GLN A 571 -3.05 16.23 -7.40
C GLN A 571 -3.12 14.69 -7.37
N GLY A 572 -2.58 14.07 -8.41
CA GLY A 572 -2.42 12.63 -8.42
C GLY A 572 -1.31 12.17 -7.47
N PHE A 573 -1.55 11.07 -6.76
CA PHE A 573 -0.56 10.37 -5.94
C PHE A 573 -0.51 8.90 -6.31
N LEU A 574 0.68 8.31 -6.25
CA LEU A 574 0.87 6.87 -6.31
C LEU A 574 0.87 6.32 -4.88
N VAL A 575 0.09 5.29 -4.66
CA VAL A 575 -0.07 4.62 -3.37
C VAL A 575 0.23 3.14 -3.54
N SER A 576 1.19 2.63 -2.77
CA SER A 576 1.48 1.19 -2.72
C SER A 576 0.53 0.48 -1.77
N LEU A 577 0.19 -0.78 -2.07
CA LEU A 577 -0.66 -1.61 -1.20
C LEU A 577 0.07 -2.13 0.03
N ASP A 578 1.38 -1.99 0.09
CA ASP A 578 2.20 -2.44 1.22
C ASP A 578 1.92 -1.68 2.53
N GLY A 579 1.09 -0.64 2.50
CA GLY A 579 0.75 0.17 3.66
C GLY A 579 1.82 1.20 4.03
N SER A 580 2.93 1.29 3.28
CA SER A 580 3.93 2.32 3.50
C SER A 580 3.33 3.72 3.36
N THR A 581 3.76 4.65 4.20
CA THR A 581 3.19 5.99 4.25
C THR A 581 3.70 6.93 3.16
N GLU A 582 4.66 6.49 2.36
CA GLU A 582 5.23 7.33 1.31
C GLU A 582 4.41 7.27 0.02
N THR A 583 3.49 8.24 -0.13
CA THR A 583 2.87 8.49 -1.42
C THR A 583 3.83 9.29 -2.32
N SER A 584 4.00 8.82 -3.55
CA SER A 584 4.75 9.55 -4.57
C SER A 584 3.82 10.44 -5.36
N SER A 585 4.14 11.74 -5.50
CA SER A 585 3.36 12.64 -6.36
C SER A 585 3.39 12.17 -7.82
N ALA A 586 2.23 12.10 -8.45
CA ALA A 586 2.04 11.98 -9.89
C ALA A 586 1.77 13.36 -10.54
N GLY A 587 1.78 14.42 -9.73
CA GLY A 587 1.58 15.79 -10.16
C GLY A 587 0.17 16.12 -10.63
N ALA A 588 0.00 17.31 -11.17
CA ALA A 588 -1.23 17.82 -11.77
C ALA A 588 -0.93 18.61 -13.05
N PRO A 589 -1.89 18.75 -13.97
CA PRO A 589 -1.78 19.65 -15.11
C PRO A 589 -1.61 21.11 -14.64
N SER A 590 -0.76 21.87 -15.30
CA SER A 590 -0.58 23.27 -14.94
C SER A 590 -1.83 24.10 -15.31
N GLY A 591 -2.47 24.69 -14.30
CA GLY A 591 -3.60 25.61 -14.46
C GLY A 591 -4.92 24.93 -14.79
N ALA A 592 -5.08 23.65 -14.42
CA ALA A 592 -6.34 22.93 -14.47
C ALA A 592 -6.57 22.21 -13.13
N ASP A 593 -7.77 22.35 -12.59
CA ASP A 593 -8.20 21.67 -11.38
C ASP A 593 -8.70 20.27 -11.75
N MET A 594 -8.08 19.23 -11.17
CA MET A 594 -8.38 17.82 -11.45
C MET A 594 -9.67 17.41 -10.72
N VAL A 595 -10.53 16.65 -11.41
CA VAL A 595 -11.77 16.10 -10.84
C VAL A 595 -11.88 14.58 -10.93
N GLY A 596 -10.90 13.91 -11.50
CA GLY A 596 -10.85 12.46 -11.56
C GLY A 596 -9.52 11.94 -12.09
N VAL A 597 -9.20 10.68 -11.79
CA VAL A 597 -8.00 9.99 -12.25
C VAL A 597 -8.33 8.63 -12.83
N SER A 598 -7.56 8.19 -13.81
CA SER A 598 -7.65 6.83 -14.33
C SER A 598 -6.28 6.28 -14.66
N ALA A 599 -6.10 4.98 -14.44
CA ALA A 599 -4.86 4.28 -14.66
C ALA A 599 -5.09 2.85 -15.14
N ALA A 600 -4.12 2.32 -15.87
CA ALA A 600 -4.05 0.91 -16.21
C ALA A 600 -2.56 0.49 -16.33
N PRO A 601 -2.24 -0.80 -16.18
CA PRO A 601 -0.88 -1.29 -16.29
C PRO A 601 -0.25 -0.94 -17.64
N GLY A 602 0.93 -0.31 -17.60
CA GLY A 602 1.68 0.07 -18.80
C GLY A 602 1.05 1.17 -19.65
N ARG A 603 -0.03 1.82 -19.19
CA ARG A 603 -0.72 2.91 -19.88
C ARG A 603 -0.43 4.26 -19.22
N PRO A 604 -0.57 5.38 -19.97
CA PRO A 604 -0.49 6.72 -19.39
C PRO A 604 -1.51 6.91 -18.27
N LEU A 605 -1.18 7.72 -17.28
CA LEU A 605 -2.18 8.21 -16.34
C LEU A 605 -3.07 9.22 -17.06
N LEU A 606 -4.36 9.16 -16.79
CA LEU A 606 -5.35 10.11 -17.29
C LEU A 606 -5.99 10.87 -16.12
N SER A 607 -6.45 12.06 -16.42
CA SER A 607 -7.24 12.90 -15.54
C SER A 607 -8.24 13.71 -16.34
N SER A 608 -9.36 14.05 -15.74
CA SER A 608 -10.23 15.12 -16.22
C SER A 608 -10.09 16.37 -15.37
N SER A 609 -10.44 17.52 -15.93
CA SER A 609 -10.49 18.80 -15.24
C SER A 609 -11.89 19.37 -15.24
N GLU A 610 -12.16 20.35 -14.34
CA GLU A 610 -13.46 21.08 -14.26
C GLU A 610 -13.89 21.72 -15.58
N ASP A 611 -12.93 22.03 -16.48
CA ASP A 611 -13.18 22.61 -17.81
C ASP A 611 -13.47 21.54 -18.90
N ASP A 612 -13.87 20.33 -18.53
CA ASP A 612 -14.17 19.21 -19.43
C ASP A 612 -12.98 18.86 -20.36
N GLN A 613 -11.75 18.93 -19.86
CA GLN A 613 -10.54 18.57 -20.61
C GLN A 613 -9.96 17.28 -20.08
N ILE A 614 -9.50 16.42 -20.98
CA ILE A 614 -8.77 15.20 -20.65
C ILE A 614 -7.28 15.47 -20.76
N TRP A 615 -6.57 15.13 -19.71
CA TRP A 615 -5.13 15.26 -19.57
C TRP A 615 -4.48 13.89 -19.45
N MET A 616 -3.26 13.75 -19.95
CA MET A 616 -2.49 12.51 -19.81
C MET A 616 -1.03 12.78 -19.48
N THR A 617 -0.40 11.82 -18.78
CA THR A 617 1.04 11.82 -18.52
C THR A 617 1.62 10.41 -18.61
N ASN A 618 2.81 10.29 -19.22
CA ASN A 618 3.60 9.06 -19.26
C ASN A 618 4.71 9.05 -18.21
N ASP A 619 5.19 10.22 -17.80
CA ASP A 619 6.35 10.42 -16.95
C ASP A 619 5.99 10.98 -15.56
N ARG A 620 4.71 11.22 -15.29
CA ARG A 620 4.19 11.80 -14.03
C ARG A 620 4.64 13.24 -13.76
N ILE A 621 5.31 13.86 -14.69
CA ILE A 621 5.85 15.22 -14.58
C ILE A 621 5.19 16.12 -15.62
N SER A 622 5.12 15.61 -16.87
CA SER A 622 4.66 16.36 -18.03
C SER A 622 3.24 15.96 -18.40
N TRP A 623 2.28 16.72 -17.91
CA TRP A 623 0.87 16.56 -18.30
C TRP A 623 0.59 17.27 -19.62
N GLN A 624 -0.05 16.58 -20.54
CA GLN A 624 -0.45 17.13 -21.84
C GLN A 624 -1.94 16.87 -22.08
N ARG A 625 -2.59 17.83 -22.74
CA ARG A 625 -3.99 17.68 -23.12
C ARG A 625 -4.13 16.56 -24.15
N ALA A 626 -5.00 15.60 -23.86
CA ALA A 626 -5.31 14.47 -24.72
C ALA A 626 -6.57 14.70 -25.57
N GLY A 627 -7.57 15.42 -25.05
CA GLY A 627 -8.84 15.68 -25.72
C GLY A 627 -9.78 16.54 -24.88
N ASP A 628 -11.05 16.60 -25.32
CA ASP A 628 -12.17 17.23 -24.60
C ASP A 628 -13.15 16.14 -24.16
N GLY A 629 -13.61 16.20 -22.93
CA GLY A 629 -14.56 15.26 -22.34
C GLY A 629 -14.35 15.09 -20.84
N THR A 630 -15.19 14.29 -20.21
CA THR A 630 -15.23 14.05 -18.78
C THR A 630 -15.05 12.55 -18.45
N ASN A 631 -14.74 12.26 -17.19
CA ASN A 631 -14.68 10.91 -16.62
C ASN A 631 -13.88 9.91 -17.46
N PRO A 632 -12.59 10.15 -17.75
CA PRO A 632 -11.77 9.17 -18.44
C PRO A 632 -11.60 7.92 -17.56
N VAL A 633 -11.89 6.73 -18.12
CA VAL A 633 -11.74 5.44 -17.44
C VAL A 633 -11.01 4.45 -18.34
N TYR A 634 -10.14 3.64 -17.77
CA TYR A 634 -9.67 2.42 -18.43
C TYR A 634 -10.60 1.26 -18.07
N PRO A 635 -10.70 0.23 -18.92
CA PRO A 635 -11.49 -0.97 -18.63
C PRO A 635 -11.11 -1.65 -17.31
N GLY A 636 -12.13 -2.06 -16.50
CA GLY A 636 -11.96 -2.75 -15.24
C GLY A 636 -12.60 -2.07 -14.02
#